data_da49e0f102a753b5683af431ac392f3b
#
_entry.id   da49e0f102a753b5683af431ac392f3b
#
_cell.length_a   1.000
_cell.length_b   1.000
_cell.length_c   1.000
_cell.angle_alpha   90.00
_cell.angle_beta   90.00
_cell.angle_gamma   90.00
#
_symmetry.space_group_name_H-M   'P 1'
#
loop_
_entity.id
_entity.type
_entity.pdbx_description
1 polymer ?
#
loop_
_entity_poly.entity_id
_entity_poly.type
_entity_poly.pdbx_seq_one_letter_code
_entity_poly.pdbx_strand_id
1 'polypeptide(L)'
;MDKKLNDKYNPQDFEEKLYQEWEEKGYFKPSMDKTKESYCIMMPPPNVTGKLHMGHALDDTIQDILIRFKRMQGYNTLWLPGSDHAAIATEVKVVAKMKEEEGLTKADITREQFLERAWAWTKEYGGTIKKQQRRLGCSCDWDRDRFTMDEGLSEAVLEQFIQLYNKGLIYKGKKMINWCPSCHTTISDAEVEYEDEPSHLWHIRYQIAGEPDRYIIVATTRPETMLGDTAVAVHPDDERYKDLVGKKCILPIMNKEIPIIADEFVEKEFGTGCVKITPAHDPNDYQAGLRHNLEIIEVFDDSSIMGDLVPEYKGMPAIEARKLIVEKLQELGNLVKIEDYTHNVGKCYRCHSTIEPRISEQWFVSMKDLAKRAADAVRNDEVKFVPKRYEKMYFNWLDNIQDWCISRQLWWGHRIPVYYCDECGHIHVAKQIPEKCEKCGSSKLHQDEDSLDTWFSSALWPFSTLGWPNTESEDYKTFYPTNVLVTGYDIITFWVSRMMTQGLELTDKNPFKDVVVHGIVRDSQGRKMSKSLGNGIDPIEIIDQYGADALRFSVLSGTTMGNDIRYMPEKLEQASNFANKIWNAAKFIIMNTPDENKVKEFCHKVYNHETKTYNPDLLTIEDKWILNKLDKLVADITRNIENYDLGIAIDKIYNFIWNEFCDWYIEMVKTRIYSENEETKVAVSDILNHVFGTSLKLLHPFMPFVTSEIYDKLVKYNEADLIVSKWPTIREKFAFDDEEQTVEKIKEIITEIRNVRANMNIHPSKKSELIFVTKKYENEIWEAKDFILKLGLGEKIVVQKDKAGIPENAISILKDGIELYMPLEDLVDMEEERKRLEEEKTRLESEVARCEKMLSNPGFVNKAPEKKIQEEKDKLEKYKDMLAKVVERLK
;
A
#
# COMPACT_ATOMS: atom_id res chain seq x y z
N MET A 1 25.28 21.38 25.67
CA MET A 1 24.26 21.59 24.63
C MET A 1 23.02 22.17 25.28
N ASP A 2 22.40 23.15 24.68
CA ASP A 2 21.19 23.76 25.22
C ASP A 2 20.03 22.73 25.11
N LYS A 3 19.53 22.23 26.24
CA LYS A 3 18.47 21.19 26.31
C LYS A 3 17.07 21.76 26.04
N LYS A 4 16.95 22.97 25.49
CA LYS A 4 15.66 23.58 25.19
C LYS A 4 15.13 23.13 23.84
N LEU A 5 13.86 22.74 23.83
CA LEU A 5 13.07 22.62 22.61
C LEU A 5 12.52 24.00 22.21
N ASN A 6 12.33 24.24 20.91
CA ASN A 6 11.66 25.43 20.39
C ASN A 6 10.26 25.58 20.99
N ASP A 7 9.77 26.81 21.07
CA ASP A 7 8.46 27.12 21.70
C ASP A 7 7.30 26.44 20.95
N LYS A 8 7.41 26.32 19.65
CA LYS A 8 6.41 25.65 18.79
C LYS A 8 7.07 24.49 18.04
N TYR A 9 6.33 23.42 17.86
CA TYR A 9 6.70 22.35 16.96
C TYR A 9 6.69 22.86 15.54
N ASN A 10 7.83 22.72 14.86
CA ASN A 10 7.96 22.98 13.41
C ASN A 10 8.94 21.97 12.83
N PRO A 11 8.47 20.99 12.02
CA PRO A 11 9.32 19.92 11.47
C PRO A 11 10.45 20.44 10.57
N GLN A 12 10.25 21.58 9.88
CA GLN A 12 11.23 22.16 8.99
C GLN A 12 12.49 22.67 9.72
N ASP A 13 12.44 22.83 11.04
CA ASP A 13 13.57 23.31 11.82
C ASP A 13 14.64 22.22 12.04
N PHE A 14 14.30 20.92 11.89
CA PHE A 14 15.19 19.83 12.29
C PHE A 14 15.21 18.61 11.37
N GLU A 15 14.16 18.33 10.57
CA GLU A 15 14.07 17.08 9.79
C GLU A 15 15.26 16.90 8.85
N GLU A 16 15.57 17.88 8.03
CA GLU A 16 16.65 17.80 7.03
C GLU A 16 18.02 17.67 7.72
N LYS A 17 18.25 18.43 8.80
CA LYS A 17 19.48 18.38 9.57
C LYS A 17 19.70 17.01 10.23
N LEU A 18 18.67 16.46 10.88
CA LEU A 18 18.73 15.14 11.51
C LEU A 18 19.05 14.04 10.48
N TYR A 19 18.40 14.13 9.31
CA TYR A 19 18.64 13.14 8.25
C TYR A 19 20.09 13.16 7.78
N GLN A 20 20.65 14.36 7.55
CA GLN A 20 22.07 14.51 7.17
C GLN A 20 23.01 13.97 8.26
N GLU A 21 22.74 14.26 9.54
CA GLU A 21 23.52 13.73 10.65
C GLU A 21 23.49 12.19 10.70
N TRP A 22 22.36 11.54 10.45
CA TRP A 22 22.26 10.08 10.41
C TRP A 22 23.05 9.47 9.25
N GLU A 23 22.96 10.10 8.07
CA GLU A 23 23.70 9.66 6.87
C GLU A 23 25.22 9.82 7.11
N GLU A 24 25.68 10.96 7.63
CA GLU A 24 27.10 11.22 7.95
C GLU A 24 27.67 10.28 9.03
N LYS A 25 26.86 9.94 10.05
CA LYS A 25 27.23 8.97 11.08
C LYS A 25 27.19 7.51 10.58
N GLY A 26 26.71 7.27 9.37
CA GLY A 26 26.64 5.94 8.76
C GLY A 26 25.61 5.01 9.39
N TYR A 27 24.56 5.51 10.04
CA TYR A 27 23.55 4.70 10.73
C TYR A 27 22.70 3.83 9.81
N PHE A 28 22.69 4.13 8.51
CA PHE A 28 21.94 3.37 7.52
C PHE A 28 22.70 2.16 6.96
N LYS A 29 24.02 2.11 7.20
CA LYS A 29 24.89 1.07 6.67
C LYS A 29 24.83 -0.18 7.54
N PRO A 30 24.87 -1.38 6.93
CA PRO A 30 25.01 -2.61 7.69
C PRO A 30 26.35 -2.64 8.43
N SER A 31 26.35 -3.26 9.61
CA SER A 31 27.56 -3.37 10.42
C SER A 31 28.58 -4.38 9.87
N MET A 32 28.15 -5.28 8.98
CA MET A 32 28.90 -6.43 8.46
C MET A 32 29.45 -7.35 9.57
N ASP A 33 28.90 -7.25 10.78
CA ASP A 33 29.26 -8.07 11.92
C ASP A 33 28.62 -9.47 11.77
N LYS A 34 29.43 -10.47 11.53
CA LYS A 34 29.03 -11.87 11.29
C LYS A 34 28.43 -12.55 12.53
N THR A 35 28.52 -11.94 13.72
CA THR A 35 27.89 -12.45 14.94
C THR A 35 26.43 -12.07 15.05
N LYS A 36 25.97 -11.07 14.25
CA LYS A 36 24.60 -10.60 14.21
C LYS A 36 23.82 -11.32 13.12
N GLU A 37 22.56 -11.62 13.40
CA GLU A 37 21.62 -12.07 12.39
C GLU A 37 21.37 -10.98 11.35
N SER A 38 21.37 -11.35 10.07
CA SER A 38 21.14 -10.41 8.98
C SER A 38 19.64 -10.22 8.73
N TYR A 39 19.26 -8.99 8.40
CA TYR A 39 17.92 -8.65 7.95
C TYR A 39 17.99 -7.72 6.76
N CYS A 40 17.46 -8.17 5.63
CA CYS A 40 17.57 -7.49 4.36
C CYS A 40 16.20 -7.28 3.71
N ILE A 41 15.97 -6.04 3.24
CA ILE A 41 14.87 -5.67 2.35
C ILE A 41 15.47 -5.04 1.09
N MET A 42 14.98 -5.50 -0.08
CA MET A 42 15.25 -4.85 -1.36
C MET A 42 14.10 -3.92 -1.68
N MET A 43 14.39 -2.63 -1.77
CA MET A 43 13.36 -1.65 -2.15
C MET A 43 12.85 -1.97 -3.56
N PRO A 44 11.53 -2.00 -3.80
CA PRO A 44 11.00 -2.00 -5.16
C PRO A 44 11.56 -0.79 -5.91
N PRO A 45 12.36 -0.99 -6.96
CA PRO A 45 13.06 0.12 -7.60
C PRO A 45 12.06 1.02 -8.35
N PRO A 46 11.87 2.29 -7.95
CA PRO A 46 10.96 3.17 -8.66
C PRO A 46 11.39 3.38 -10.11
N ASN A 47 10.40 3.41 -11.01
CA ASN A 47 10.60 3.71 -12.43
C ASN A 47 11.06 5.15 -12.61
N VAL A 48 12.12 5.39 -13.41
CA VAL A 48 12.63 6.75 -13.71
C VAL A 48 11.73 7.54 -14.66
N THR A 49 10.41 7.43 -14.50
CA THR A 49 9.40 8.05 -15.37
C THR A 49 8.83 9.36 -14.83
N GLY A 50 9.30 9.80 -13.66
CA GLY A 50 8.85 11.04 -13.01
C GLY A 50 9.03 11.02 -11.51
N LYS A 51 8.33 11.93 -10.81
CA LYS A 51 8.34 12.04 -9.35
C LYS A 51 7.60 10.88 -8.68
N LEU A 52 7.96 10.59 -7.42
CA LEU A 52 7.22 9.68 -6.55
C LEU A 52 5.80 10.20 -6.26
N HIS A 53 4.91 9.32 -5.88
CA HIS A 53 3.52 9.60 -5.48
C HIS A 53 3.21 8.92 -4.13
N MET A 54 1.99 9.15 -3.60
CA MET A 54 1.58 8.63 -2.29
C MET A 54 1.68 7.10 -2.14
N GLY A 55 1.56 6.33 -3.23
CA GLY A 55 1.77 4.88 -3.21
C GLY A 55 3.21 4.50 -2.85
N HIS A 56 4.20 5.22 -3.39
CA HIS A 56 5.61 5.03 -3.01
C HIS A 56 5.87 5.45 -1.56
N ALA A 57 5.23 6.56 -1.11
CA ALA A 57 5.38 6.99 0.29
C ALA A 57 4.84 5.93 1.28
N LEU A 58 3.77 5.22 0.92
CA LEU A 58 3.27 4.09 1.71
C LEU A 58 4.25 2.92 1.72
N ASP A 59 4.69 2.49 0.53
CA ASP A 59 5.61 1.36 0.35
C ASP A 59 6.94 1.58 1.08
N ASP A 60 7.57 2.73 0.85
CA ASP A 60 8.82 3.12 1.51
C ASP A 60 8.66 3.23 3.05
N THR A 61 7.52 3.74 3.53
CA THR A 61 7.25 3.85 4.96
C THR A 61 7.15 2.49 5.63
N ILE A 62 6.46 1.51 5.02
CA ILE A 62 6.35 0.15 5.55
C ILE A 62 7.74 -0.48 5.69
N GLN A 63 8.56 -0.39 4.65
CA GLN A 63 9.92 -0.94 4.63
C GLN A 63 10.81 -0.29 5.69
N ASP A 64 10.79 1.04 5.78
CA ASP A 64 11.61 1.79 6.73
C ASP A 64 11.27 1.45 8.20
N ILE A 65 9.99 1.25 8.50
CA ILE A 65 9.54 0.82 9.84
C ILE A 65 10.17 -0.53 10.19
N LEU A 66 10.11 -1.50 9.29
CA LEU A 66 10.67 -2.83 9.52
C LEU A 66 12.20 -2.78 9.70
N ILE A 67 12.87 -2.01 8.88
CA ILE A 67 14.32 -1.81 8.96
C ILE A 67 14.74 -1.13 10.26
N ARG A 68 14.05 -0.03 10.67
CA ARG A 68 14.34 0.66 11.93
C ARG A 68 14.08 -0.23 13.14
N PHE A 69 12.97 -0.96 13.12
CA PHE A 69 12.64 -1.93 14.17
C PHE A 69 13.73 -3.00 14.31
N LYS A 70 14.14 -3.64 13.21
CA LYS A 70 15.18 -4.67 13.23
C LYS A 70 16.57 -4.11 13.58
N ARG A 71 16.89 -2.89 13.16
CA ARG A 71 18.11 -2.19 13.57
C ARG A 71 18.14 -2.00 15.09
N MET A 72 17.04 -1.54 15.69
CA MET A 72 16.91 -1.38 17.15
C MET A 72 16.92 -2.73 17.89
N GLN A 73 16.48 -3.83 17.26
CA GLN A 73 16.64 -5.18 17.81
C GLN A 73 18.09 -5.70 17.72
N GLY A 74 18.98 -5.00 17.04
CA GLY A 74 20.41 -5.32 16.96
C GLY A 74 20.80 -6.19 15.77
N TYR A 75 19.92 -6.39 14.79
CA TYR A 75 20.23 -7.10 13.55
C TYR A 75 21.26 -6.34 12.71
N ASN A 76 21.97 -7.06 11.86
CA ASN A 76 22.76 -6.52 10.77
C ASN A 76 21.83 -6.19 9.60
N THR A 77 21.31 -4.95 9.57
CA THR A 77 20.24 -4.55 8.64
C THR A 77 20.79 -3.97 7.36
N LEU A 78 20.23 -4.39 6.20
CA LEU A 78 20.43 -3.76 4.92
C LEU A 78 19.08 -3.42 4.29
N TRP A 79 18.83 -2.15 4.02
CA TRP A 79 17.78 -1.70 3.10
C TRP A 79 18.45 -1.12 1.85
N LEU A 80 18.40 -1.88 0.76
CA LEU A 80 19.07 -1.55 -0.48
C LEU A 80 18.14 -0.75 -1.39
N PRO A 81 18.49 0.53 -1.69
CA PRO A 81 17.72 1.37 -2.61
C PRO A 81 18.12 1.13 -4.06
N GLY A 82 17.31 1.64 -4.98
CA GLY A 82 17.66 1.70 -6.38
C GLY A 82 16.55 2.25 -7.26
N SER A 83 16.71 2.14 -8.57
CA SER A 83 15.75 2.60 -9.57
C SER A 83 15.73 1.68 -10.78
N ASP A 84 14.57 1.60 -11.44
CA ASP A 84 14.36 0.81 -12.65
C ASP A 84 14.37 1.69 -13.89
N HIS A 85 15.02 1.20 -14.95
CA HIS A 85 15.07 1.90 -16.24
C HIS A 85 13.72 1.93 -16.96
N ALA A 86 12.81 1.03 -16.63
CA ALA A 86 11.42 1.00 -17.09
C ALA A 86 11.25 1.15 -18.61
N ALA A 87 11.90 0.27 -19.36
CA ALA A 87 12.06 0.27 -20.82
C ALA A 87 10.99 1.06 -21.61
N ILE A 88 9.79 0.49 -21.83
CA ILE A 88 8.70 1.11 -22.59
C ILE A 88 8.30 2.46 -21.99
N ALA A 89 8.15 2.50 -20.67
CA ALA A 89 7.61 3.68 -19.99
C ALA A 89 8.54 4.90 -20.11
N THR A 90 9.84 4.68 -20.00
CA THR A 90 10.87 5.74 -20.16
C THR A 90 11.00 6.13 -21.61
N GLU A 91 11.04 5.18 -22.55
CA GLU A 91 11.11 5.46 -23.97
C GLU A 91 9.96 6.37 -24.45
N VAL A 92 8.72 6.05 -24.07
CA VAL A 92 7.53 6.87 -24.39
C VAL A 92 7.67 8.29 -23.84
N LYS A 93 8.22 8.47 -22.62
CA LYS A 93 8.43 9.81 -22.03
C LYS A 93 9.51 10.61 -22.75
N VAL A 94 10.61 9.96 -23.11
CA VAL A 94 11.72 10.60 -23.85
C VAL A 94 11.26 11.01 -25.24
N VAL A 95 10.50 10.14 -25.95
CA VAL A 95 9.91 10.45 -27.26
C VAL A 95 8.96 11.64 -27.16
N ALA A 96 8.10 11.67 -26.13
CA ALA A 96 7.17 12.77 -25.93
C ALA A 96 7.89 14.11 -25.68
N LYS A 97 8.92 14.10 -24.80
CA LYS A 97 9.76 15.29 -24.52
C LYS A 97 10.48 15.77 -25.77
N MET A 98 11.07 14.86 -26.52
CA MET A 98 11.76 15.16 -27.77
C MET A 98 10.83 15.78 -28.79
N LYS A 99 9.60 15.28 -28.94
CA LYS A 99 8.60 15.85 -29.81
C LYS A 99 8.14 17.25 -29.38
N GLU A 100 7.98 17.45 -28.07
CA GLU A 100 7.54 18.73 -27.49
C GLU A 100 8.63 19.81 -27.58
N GLU A 101 9.86 19.49 -27.22
CA GLU A 101 10.96 20.46 -27.12
C GLU A 101 11.73 20.66 -28.43
N GLU A 102 11.86 19.62 -29.27
CA GLU A 102 12.73 19.61 -30.45
C GLU A 102 11.93 19.43 -31.77
N GLY A 103 10.66 19.00 -31.70
CA GLY A 103 9.84 18.68 -32.88
C GLY A 103 10.26 17.41 -33.61
N LEU A 104 11.13 16.56 -32.99
CA LEU A 104 11.71 15.38 -33.60
C LEU A 104 10.95 14.10 -33.19
N THR A 105 11.05 13.09 -34.07
CA THR A 105 10.57 11.72 -33.82
C THR A 105 11.75 10.73 -33.87
N LYS A 106 11.51 9.47 -33.53
CA LYS A 106 12.55 8.40 -33.66
C LYS A 106 13.03 8.21 -35.10
N ALA A 107 12.20 8.53 -36.10
CA ALA A 107 12.57 8.44 -37.50
C ALA A 107 13.60 9.50 -37.93
N ASP A 108 13.77 10.58 -37.17
CA ASP A 108 14.63 11.71 -37.51
C ASP A 108 16.04 11.58 -36.86
N ILE A 109 16.26 10.59 -35.99
CA ILE A 109 17.50 10.44 -35.21
C ILE A 109 18.01 9.01 -35.22
N THR A 110 19.30 8.83 -34.85
CA THR A 110 19.89 7.50 -34.65
C THR A 110 19.60 6.95 -33.25
N ARG A 111 19.80 5.61 -33.09
CA ARG A 111 19.68 4.96 -31.77
C ARG A 111 20.62 5.60 -30.71
N GLU A 112 21.85 5.92 -31.09
CA GLU A 112 22.84 6.54 -30.18
C GLU A 112 22.35 7.91 -29.69
N GLN A 113 21.85 8.73 -30.61
CA GLN A 113 21.30 10.06 -30.29
C GLN A 113 20.06 9.96 -29.38
N PHE A 114 19.26 8.92 -29.52
CA PHE A 114 18.15 8.64 -28.62
C PHE A 114 18.64 8.21 -27.23
N LEU A 115 19.62 7.31 -27.17
CA LEU A 115 20.19 6.82 -25.91
C LEU A 115 20.83 7.95 -25.09
N GLU A 116 21.49 8.92 -25.73
CA GLU A 116 22.00 10.11 -25.03
C GLU A 116 20.90 10.87 -24.28
N ARG A 117 19.74 11.05 -24.92
CA ARG A 117 18.56 11.71 -24.32
C ARG A 117 17.97 10.88 -23.19
N ALA A 118 17.87 9.56 -23.37
CA ALA A 118 17.36 8.65 -22.36
C ALA A 118 18.26 8.61 -21.10
N TRP A 119 19.58 8.64 -21.26
CA TRP A 119 20.53 8.74 -20.13
C TRP A 119 20.43 10.10 -19.43
N ALA A 120 20.28 11.21 -20.17
CA ALA A 120 20.05 12.52 -19.57
C ALA A 120 18.77 12.57 -18.75
N TRP A 121 17.68 12.01 -19.28
CA TRP A 121 16.41 11.84 -18.58
C TRP A 121 16.55 11.04 -17.28
N THR A 122 17.22 9.89 -17.34
CA THR A 122 17.45 9.01 -16.18
C THR A 122 18.24 9.70 -15.08
N LYS A 123 19.26 10.49 -15.44
CA LYS A 123 20.06 11.26 -14.47
C LYS A 123 19.22 12.33 -13.76
N GLU A 124 18.33 13.03 -14.47
CA GLU A 124 17.47 14.05 -13.93
C GLU A 124 16.44 13.46 -12.93
N TYR A 125 15.67 12.48 -13.39
CA TYR A 125 14.57 11.92 -12.59
C TYR A 125 15.04 10.98 -11.49
N GLY A 126 16.09 10.19 -11.72
CA GLY A 126 16.70 9.36 -10.68
C GLY A 126 17.22 10.20 -9.51
N GLY A 127 17.84 11.35 -9.78
CA GLY A 127 18.26 12.29 -8.75
C GLY A 127 17.10 12.89 -7.95
N THR A 128 15.97 13.18 -8.61
CA THR A 128 14.76 13.71 -7.98
C THR A 128 14.12 12.67 -7.03
N ILE A 129 13.98 11.42 -7.47
CA ILE A 129 13.44 10.31 -6.69
C ILE A 129 14.24 10.15 -5.38
N LYS A 130 15.55 10.09 -5.44
CA LYS A 130 16.42 9.94 -4.25
C LYS A 130 16.29 11.11 -3.26
N LYS A 131 16.08 12.33 -3.75
CA LYS A 131 15.80 13.49 -2.89
C LYS A 131 14.45 13.35 -2.19
N GLN A 132 13.42 12.89 -2.90
CA GLN A 132 12.11 12.67 -2.31
C GLN A 132 12.15 11.59 -1.21
N GLN A 133 12.88 10.49 -1.44
CA GLN A 133 13.05 9.42 -0.45
C GLN A 133 13.80 9.90 0.80
N ARG A 134 14.85 10.72 0.64
CA ARG A 134 15.53 11.36 1.78
C ARG A 134 14.61 12.27 2.57
N ARG A 135 13.79 13.07 1.89
CA ARG A 135 12.80 13.94 2.55
C ARG A 135 11.73 13.14 3.30
N LEU A 136 11.37 11.95 2.82
CA LEU A 136 10.45 11.04 3.51
C LEU A 136 11.10 10.37 4.74
N GLY A 137 12.42 10.41 4.87
CA GLY A 137 13.17 9.82 5.97
C GLY A 137 13.57 8.36 5.76
N CYS A 138 13.65 7.89 4.52
CA CYS A 138 14.07 6.52 4.18
C CYS A 138 15.49 6.23 4.66
N SER A 139 15.67 5.27 5.55
CA SER A 139 16.97 4.90 6.13
C SER A 139 17.72 3.84 5.31
N CYS A 140 17.80 4.09 3.98
CA CYS A 140 18.47 3.22 3.03
C CYS A 140 20.00 3.35 3.09
N ASP A 141 20.71 2.30 2.73
CA ASP A 141 22.16 2.36 2.47
C ASP A 141 22.45 2.97 1.08
N TRP A 142 22.58 4.28 1.03
CA TRP A 142 22.80 5.03 -0.22
C TRP A 142 24.10 4.73 -0.93
N ASP A 143 25.09 4.15 -0.25
CA ASP A 143 26.34 3.72 -0.88
C ASP A 143 26.13 2.47 -1.74
N ARG A 144 25.05 1.73 -1.50
CA ARG A 144 24.62 0.54 -2.25
C ARG A 144 23.46 0.81 -3.21
N ASP A 145 23.22 2.09 -3.54
CA ASP A 145 22.21 2.45 -4.53
C ASP A 145 22.50 1.82 -5.90
N ARG A 146 21.50 1.18 -6.50
CA ARG A 146 21.63 0.44 -7.76
C ARG A 146 20.65 0.95 -8.83
N PHE A 147 21.05 0.76 -10.07
CA PHE A 147 20.21 1.03 -11.24
C PHE A 147 20.17 -0.20 -12.13
N THR A 148 19.00 -0.62 -12.58
CA THR A 148 18.82 -1.87 -13.36
C THR A 148 19.69 -1.95 -14.63
N MET A 149 20.20 -0.83 -15.13
CA MET A 149 21.15 -0.80 -16.26
C MET A 149 22.57 -0.39 -15.86
N ASP A 150 22.95 -0.45 -14.56
CA ASP A 150 24.36 -0.31 -14.18
C ASP A 150 25.19 -1.51 -14.69
N GLU A 151 26.50 -1.36 -14.70
CA GLU A 151 27.42 -2.36 -15.27
C GLU A 151 27.24 -3.74 -14.66
N GLY A 152 27.15 -3.84 -13.32
CA GLY A 152 27.01 -5.13 -12.62
C GLY A 152 25.65 -5.80 -12.85
N LEU A 153 24.55 -5.01 -12.86
CA LEU A 153 23.24 -5.55 -13.16
C LEU A 153 23.08 -5.92 -14.64
N SER A 154 23.71 -5.16 -15.55
CA SER A 154 23.73 -5.50 -16.98
C SER A 154 24.49 -6.80 -17.21
N GLU A 155 25.61 -7.04 -16.52
CA GLU A 155 26.31 -8.32 -16.56
C GLU A 155 25.45 -9.49 -16.07
N ALA A 156 24.70 -9.28 -14.99
CA ALA A 156 23.77 -10.28 -14.46
C ALA A 156 22.66 -10.62 -15.48
N VAL A 157 22.11 -9.64 -16.19
CA VAL A 157 21.11 -9.86 -17.23
C VAL A 157 21.65 -10.68 -18.38
N LEU A 158 22.86 -10.39 -18.84
CA LEU A 158 23.53 -11.18 -19.88
C LEU A 158 23.77 -12.62 -19.43
N GLU A 159 24.23 -12.81 -18.20
CA GLU A 159 24.47 -14.14 -17.61
C GLU A 159 23.17 -14.94 -17.50
N GLN A 160 22.07 -14.32 -17.04
CA GLN A 160 20.75 -14.93 -17.00
C GLN A 160 20.32 -15.43 -18.38
N PHE A 161 20.40 -14.59 -19.40
CA PHE A 161 20.00 -14.97 -20.76
C PHE A 161 20.80 -16.19 -21.26
N ILE A 162 22.11 -16.14 -21.10
CA ILE A 162 23.03 -17.22 -21.54
C ILE A 162 22.73 -18.53 -20.80
N GLN A 163 22.55 -18.49 -19.48
CA GLN A 163 22.24 -19.68 -18.69
C GLN A 163 20.90 -20.30 -19.09
N LEU A 164 19.85 -19.49 -19.22
CA LEU A 164 18.53 -19.99 -19.62
C LEU A 164 18.53 -20.53 -21.07
N TYR A 165 19.25 -19.88 -21.97
CA TYR A 165 19.41 -20.36 -23.35
C TYR A 165 20.14 -21.71 -23.40
N ASN A 166 21.23 -21.86 -22.67
CA ASN A 166 21.99 -23.11 -22.61
C ASN A 166 21.20 -24.28 -21.99
N LYS A 167 20.26 -23.97 -21.10
CA LYS A 167 19.30 -24.91 -20.51
C LYS A 167 18.13 -25.24 -21.47
N GLY A 168 18.03 -24.57 -22.62
CA GLY A 168 16.92 -24.72 -23.55
C GLY A 168 15.60 -24.06 -23.09
N LEU A 169 15.65 -23.22 -22.08
CA LEU A 169 14.50 -22.47 -21.55
C LEU A 169 14.21 -21.21 -22.36
N ILE A 170 15.23 -20.59 -22.96
CA ILE A 170 15.06 -19.49 -23.92
C ILE A 170 15.13 -20.03 -25.33
N TYR A 171 14.17 -19.67 -26.19
CA TYR A 171 14.12 -20.07 -27.58
C TYR A 171 13.52 -18.96 -28.44
N LYS A 172 13.85 -18.94 -29.74
CA LYS A 172 13.25 -18.09 -30.75
C LYS A 172 12.12 -18.84 -31.46
N GLY A 173 10.94 -18.23 -31.58
CA GLY A 173 9.80 -18.92 -32.15
C GLY A 173 8.79 -17.96 -32.78
N LYS A 174 8.08 -18.48 -33.81
CA LYS A 174 6.99 -17.76 -34.47
C LYS A 174 5.69 -18.13 -33.76
N LYS A 175 5.13 -17.19 -32.97
CA LYS A 175 3.92 -17.39 -32.18
C LYS A 175 2.99 -16.19 -32.28
N MET A 176 1.73 -16.38 -31.87
CA MET A 176 0.80 -15.28 -31.62
C MET A 176 1.30 -14.48 -30.42
N ILE A 177 1.36 -13.16 -30.58
CA ILE A 177 1.81 -12.21 -29.55
C ILE A 177 0.83 -11.06 -29.44
N ASN A 178 0.84 -10.36 -28.30
CA ASN A 178 0.17 -9.08 -28.12
C ASN A 178 1.06 -7.97 -28.66
N TRP A 179 0.56 -7.22 -29.62
CA TRP A 179 1.29 -6.12 -30.25
C TRP A 179 0.60 -4.78 -30.00
N CYS A 180 1.36 -3.78 -29.59
CA CYS A 180 0.85 -2.42 -29.47
C CYS A 180 1.18 -1.61 -30.75
N PRO A 181 0.19 -1.24 -31.58
CA PRO A 181 0.43 -0.52 -32.84
C PRO A 181 0.90 0.93 -32.64
N SER A 182 0.68 1.51 -31.47
CA SER A 182 1.13 2.88 -31.13
C SER A 182 2.54 2.90 -30.52
N CYS A 183 2.90 1.91 -29.70
CA CYS A 183 4.24 1.79 -29.13
C CYS A 183 5.19 1.05 -30.07
N HIS A 184 4.71 0.41 -31.11
CA HIS A 184 5.44 -0.43 -32.06
C HIS A 184 6.31 -1.50 -31.39
N THR A 185 5.74 -2.21 -30.39
CA THR A 185 6.44 -3.25 -29.66
C THR A 185 5.49 -4.33 -29.14
N THR A 186 6.05 -5.49 -28.86
CA THR A 186 5.36 -6.57 -28.16
C THR A 186 5.02 -6.16 -26.73
N ILE A 187 3.91 -6.69 -26.23
CA ILE A 187 3.41 -6.53 -24.85
C ILE A 187 3.21 -7.92 -24.27
N SER A 188 3.66 -8.17 -23.04
CA SER A 188 3.38 -9.45 -22.35
C SER A 188 1.90 -9.54 -21.93
N ASP A 189 1.40 -10.75 -21.69
CA ASP A 189 0.00 -10.96 -21.25
C ASP A 189 -0.33 -10.19 -19.96
N ALA A 190 0.63 -10.09 -19.05
CA ALA A 190 0.47 -9.32 -17.82
C ALA A 190 0.30 -7.79 -18.06
N GLU A 191 0.79 -7.27 -19.19
CA GLU A 191 0.77 -5.84 -19.55
C GLU A 191 -0.47 -5.43 -20.37
N VAL A 192 -1.38 -6.36 -20.64
CA VAL A 192 -2.66 -6.08 -21.30
C VAL A 192 -3.71 -5.77 -20.23
N GLU A 193 -4.26 -4.57 -20.26
CA GLU A 193 -5.38 -4.16 -19.44
C GLU A 193 -6.68 -4.34 -20.24
N TYR A 194 -7.69 -4.92 -19.61
CA TYR A 194 -8.95 -5.19 -20.29
C TYR A 194 -10.01 -4.18 -19.85
N GLU A 195 -10.64 -3.53 -20.83
CA GLU A 195 -11.69 -2.54 -20.62
C GLU A 195 -12.95 -2.92 -21.38
N ASP A 196 -14.13 -2.74 -20.74
CA ASP A 196 -15.41 -2.92 -21.41
C ASP A 196 -15.69 -1.75 -22.33
N GLU A 197 -15.77 -2.02 -23.65
CA GLU A 197 -16.08 -1.02 -24.66
C GLU A 197 -17.43 -1.29 -25.35
N PRO A 198 -18.27 -0.27 -25.52
CA PRO A 198 -19.46 -0.38 -26.35
C PRO A 198 -19.07 -0.51 -27.82
N SER A 199 -19.60 -1.51 -28.49
CA SER A 199 -19.34 -1.84 -29.88
C SER A 199 -20.59 -2.49 -30.51
N HIS A 200 -20.41 -3.25 -31.54
CA HIS A 200 -21.47 -4.00 -32.20
C HIS A 200 -21.04 -5.43 -32.49
N LEU A 201 -22.00 -6.30 -32.61
CA LEU A 201 -21.85 -7.63 -33.13
C LEU A 201 -22.50 -7.66 -34.54
N TRP A 202 -21.65 -7.79 -35.56
CA TRP A 202 -22.09 -7.81 -36.94
C TRP A 202 -22.38 -9.25 -37.36
N HIS A 203 -23.61 -9.55 -37.81
CA HIS A 203 -24.05 -10.84 -38.33
C HIS A 203 -23.90 -10.84 -39.85
N ILE A 204 -22.99 -11.66 -40.33
CA ILE A 204 -22.62 -11.70 -41.77
C ILE A 204 -22.91 -13.10 -42.30
N ARG A 205 -23.61 -13.17 -43.45
CA ARG A 205 -23.91 -14.44 -44.11
C ARG A 205 -22.85 -14.79 -45.15
N TYR A 206 -22.38 -16.05 -45.10
CA TYR A 206 -21.45 -16.64 -46.07
C TYR A 206 -22.23 -17.66 -46.86
N GLN A 207 -22.26 -17.57 -48.21
CA GLN A 207 -22.99 -18.48 -49.06
C GLN A 207 -22.30 -19.86 -49.09
N ILE A 208 -23.06 -20.95 -49.02
CA ILE A 208 -22.50 -22.30 -49.19
C ILE A 208 -22.11 -22.53 -50.65
N ALA A 209 -20.88 -22.95 -50.89
CA ALA A 209 -20.37 -23.20 -52.25
C ALA A 209 -21.21 -24.30 -52.95
N GLY A 210 -21.74 -23.98 -54.14
CA GLY A 210 -22.62 -24.86 -54.89
C GLY A 210 -24.09 -24.89 -54.46
N GLU A 211 -24.49 -24.15 -53.41
CA GLU A 211 -25.86 -24.05 -52.89
C GLU A 211 -26.27 -22.55 -52.78
N PRO A 212 -26.72 -21.90 -53.85
CA PRO A 212 -26.89 -20.45 -53.95
C PRO A 212 -27.90 -19.87 -52.95
N ASP A 213 -28.86 -20.63 -52.50
CA ASP A 213 -29.90 -20.24 -51.56
C ASP A 213 -29.60 -20.60 -50.10
N ARG A 214 -28.44 -21.19 -49.82
CA ARG A 214 -28.04 -21.62 -48.47
C ARG A 214 -26.84 -20.83 -47.98
N TYR A 215 -26.93 -20.42 -46.71
CA TYR A 215 -25.95 -19.57 -46.07
C TYR A 215 -25.60 -20.11 -44.67
N ILE A 216 -24.37 -19.85 -44.21
CA ILE A 216 -23.96 -19.93 -42.82
C ILE A 216 -23.79 -18.47 -42.32
N ILE A 217 -24.24 -18.17 -41.10
CA ILE A 217 -24.17 -16.80 -40.55
C ILE A 217 -23.15 -16.79 -39.42
N VAL A 218 -22.14 -15.98 -39.54
CA VAL A 218 -21.15 -15.71 -38.47
C VAL A 218 -21.45 -14.39 -37.81
N ALA A 219 -21.11 -14.25 -36.52
CA ALA A 219 -21.20 -13.03 -35.79
C ALA A 219 -19.81 -12.59 -35.31
N THR A 220 -19.44 -11.33 -35.55
CA THR A 220 -18.10 -10.82 -35.21
C THR A 220 -18.14 -9.41 -34.66
N THR A 221 -17.23 -9.10 -33.76
CA THR A 221 -16.96 -7.71 -33.30
C THR A 221 -15.89 -7.02 -34.15
N ARG A 222 -15.22 -7.76 -35.06
CA ARG A 222 -14.09 -7.28 -35.87
C ARG A 222 -14.28 -7.60 -37.37
N PRO A 223 -15.22 -6.95 -38.06
CA PRO A 223 -15.50 -7.22 -39.48
C PRO A 223 -14.29 -6.94 -40.40
N GLU A 224 -13.37 -6.05 -40.01
CA GLU A 224 -12.15 -5.76 -40.80
C GLU A 224 -11.22 -6.96 -40.94
N THR A 225 -11.17 -7.88 -39.97
CA THR A 225 -10.30 -9.05 -40.06
C THR A 225 -10.87 -10.15 -40.97
N MET A 226 -12.16 -10.10 -41.28
CA MET A 226 -12.81 -11.13 -42.10
C MET A 226 -12.18 -11.33 -43.47
N LEU A 227 -11.52 -10.30 -44.00
CA LEU A 227 -10.86 -10.39 -45.31
C LEU A 227 -9.73 -11.46 -45.29
N GLY A 228 -9.21 -11.82 -44.12
CA GLY A 228 -8.23 -12.88 -43.94
C GLY A 228 -8.80 -14.20 -43.40
N ASP A 229 -10.12 -14.42 -43.47
CA ASP A 229 -10.73 -15.66 -43.00
C ASP A 229 -10.28 -16.85 -43.84
N THR A 230 -9.94 -17.94 -43.16
CA THR A 230 -9.49 -19.17 -43.79
C THR A 230 -10.36 -20.38 -43.47
N ALA A 231 -11.34 -20.22 -42.55
CA ALA A 231 -12.39 -21.21 -42.32
C ALA A 231 -13.59 -20.56 -41.60
N VAL A 232 -14.69 -21.30 -41.51
CA VAL A 232 -15.76 -21.07 -40.53
C VAL A 232 -15.83 -22.29 -39.65
N ALA A 233 -15.80 -22.12 -38.33
CA ALA A 233 -15.87 -23.18 -37.34
C ALA A 233 -17.26 -23.31 -36.74
N VAL A 234 -17.70 -24.54 -36.47
CA VAL A 234 -18.91 -24.90 -35.74
C VAL A 234 -18.57 -25.92 -34.65
N HIS A 235 -19.39 -26.03 -33.62
CA HIS A 235 -19.17 -27.08 -32.62
C HIS A 235 -19.52 -28.47 -33.21
N PRO A 236 -18.73 -29.54 -32.97
CA PRO A 236 -18.97 -30.88 -33.57
C PRO A 236 -20.34 -31.45 -33.19
N ASP A 237 -20.88 -31.14 -32.02
CA ASP A 237 -22.20 -31.60 -31.53
C ASP A 237 -23.34 -30.60 -31.82
N ASP A 238 -23.15 -29.61 -32.68
CA ASP A 238 -24.23 -28.70 -33.06
C ASP A 238 -25.04 -29.25 -34.26
N GLU A 239 -26.21 -29.78 -33.97
CA GLU A 239 -27.09 -30.37 -34.96
C GLU A 239 -27.51 -29.39 -36.09
N ARG A 240 -27.49 -28.08 -35.84
CA ARG A 240 -27.84 -27.05 -36.85
C ARG A 240 -26.91 -27.02 -38.03
N TYR A 241 -25.65 -27.40 -37.83
CA TYR A 241 -24.58 -27.26 -38.83
C TYR A 241 -23.87 -28.55 -39.19
N LYS A 242 -24.29 -29.68 -38.64
CA LYS A 242 -23.63 -30.98 -38.78
C LYS A 242 -23.51 -31.42 -40.23
N ASP A 243 -24.46 -31.10 -41.08
CA ASP A 243 -24.46 -31.41 -42.53
C ASP A 243 -23.60 -30.43 -43.35
N LEU A 244 -23.12 -29.34 -42.74
CA LEU A 244 -22.22 -28.34 -43.37
C LEU A 244 -20.74 -28.61 -43.12
N VAL A 245 -20.43 -29.42 -42.11
CA VAL A 245 -19.02 -29.76 -41.79
C VAL A 245 -18.40 -30.50 -42.98
N GLY A 246 -17.22 -30.02 -43.40
CA GLY A 246 -16.50 -30.53 -44.57
C GLY A 246 -16.92 -29.91 -45.91
N LYS A 247 -18.02 -29.15 -45.96
CA LYS A 247 -18.36 -28.30 -47.11
C LYS A 247 -17.53 -27.01 -47.11
N LYS A 248 -17.69 -26.22 -48.16
CA LYS A 248 -17.07 -24.91 -48.26
C LYS A 248 -18.14 -23.81 -48.28
N CYS A 249 -17.77 -22.60 -47.82
CA CYS A 249 -18.55 -21.39 -48.00
C CYS A 249 -17.72 -20.32 -48.72
N ILE A 250 -18.39 -19.34 -49.29
CA ILE A 250 -17.78 -18.24 -50.03
C ILE A 250 -17.58 -17.05 -49.10
N LEU A 251 -16.34 -16.65 -48.89
CA LEU A 251 -15.97 -15.46 -48.10
C LEU A 251 -16.45 -14.23 -48.87
N PRO A 252 -17.35 -13.39 -48.27
CA PRO A 252 -17.83 -12.17 -48.89
C PRO A 252 -16.69 -11.18 -49.22
N ILE A 253 -16.88 -10.33 -50.21
CA ILE A 253 -15.90 -9.39 -50.76
C ILE A 253 -14.74 -10.07 -51.47
N MET A 254 -14.09 -11.06 -50.82
CA MET A 254 -12.94 -11.80 -51.37
C MET A 254 -13.31 -12.82 -52.45
N ASN A 255 -14.56 -13.27 -52.45
CA ASN A 255 -15.04 -14.34 -53.34
C ASN A 255 -14.19 -15.63 -53.32
N LYS A 256 -13.55 -15.91 -52.18
CA LYS A 256 -12.70 -17.10 -51.92
C LYS A 256 -13.52 -18.21 -51.27
N GLU A 257 -13.36 -19.46 -51.72
CA GLU A 257 -13.91 -20.61 -51.01
C GLU A 257 -13.08 -20.96 -49.81
N ILE A 258 -13.70 -21.06 -48.64
CA ILE A 258 -13.09 -21.47 -47.37
C ILE A 258 -13.85 -22.67 -46.77
N PRO A 259 -13.18 -23.60 -46.08
CA PRO A 259 -13.81 -24.77 -45.48
C PRO A 259 -14.66 -24.43 -44.26
N ILE A 260 -15.69 -25.25 -44.01
CA ILE A 260 -16.44 -25.30 -42.74
C ILE A 260 -15.87 -26.47 -41.92
N ILE A 261 -15.33 -26.17 -40.76
CA ILE A 261 -14.63 -27.10 -39.86
C ILE A 261 -15.43 -27.32 -38.55
N ALA A 262 -15.18 -28.43 -37.88
CA ALA A 262 -15.72 -28.71 -36.57
C ALA A 262 -14.61 -28.54 -35.52
N ASP A 263 -14.85 -27.75 -34.49
CA ASP A 263 -13.89 -27.55 -33.39
C ASP A 263 -14.61 -27.31 -32.05
N GLU A 264 -14.14 -27.99 -30.99
CA GLU A 264 -14.77 -27.97 -29.66
C GLU A 264 -14.71 -26.59 -28.94
N PHE A 265 -13.83 -25.67 -29.38
CA PHE A 265 -13.72 -24.35 -28.76
C PHE A 265 -14.93 -23.44 -29.07
N VAL A 266 -15.75 -23.81 -30.09
CA VAL A 266 -16.92 -22.99 -30.49
C VAL A 266 -18.05 -23.15 -29.49
N GLU A 267 -18.52 -22.04 -28.96
CA GLU A 267 -19.68 -22.00 -28.05
C GLU A 267 -20.99 -22.01 -28.83
N LYS A 268 -21.80 -23.08 -28.69
CA LYS A 268 -23.08 -23.26 -29.43
C LYS A 268 -24.09 -22.19 -29.18
N GLU A 269 -24.11 -21.65 -27.96
CA GLU A 269 -25.13 -20.68 -27.48
C GLU A 269 -24.70 -19.23 -27.68
N PHE A 270 -23.45 -18.97 -28.07
CA PHE A 270 -22.96 -17.63 -28.31
C PHE A 270 -23.17 -17.19 -29.77
N GLY A 271 -23.74 -15.98 -29.94
CA GLY A 271 -24.00 -15.41 -31.26
C GLY A 271 -24.85 -16.31 -32.15
N THR A 272 -24.28 -16.81 -33.24
CA THR A 272 -24.94 -17.78 -34.17
C THR A 272 -24.54 -19.23 -33.92
N GLY A 273 -23.60 -19.50 -33.03
CA GLY A 273 -22.94 -20.80 -32.86
C GLY A 273 -21.95 -21.12 -33.97
N CYS A 274 -21.60 -20.13 -34.82
CA CYS A 274 -20.60 -20.25 -35.86
C CYS A 274 -19.56 -19.13 -35.70
N VAL A 275 -18.29 -19.48 -35.80
CA VAL A 275 -17.17 -18.55 -35.65
C VAL A 275 -16.38 -18.48 -36.94
N LYS A 276 -16.13 -17.26 -37.44
CA LYS A 276 -15.15 -17.06 -38.53
C LYS A 276 -13.75 -17.31 -37.98
N ILE A 277 -12.86 -17.88 -38.71
CA ILE A 277 -11.50 -18.18 -38.29
C ILE A 277 -10.50 -17.35 -39.08
N THR A 278 -9.84 -16.42 -38.36
CA THR A 278 -8.77 -15.55 -38.89
C THR A 278 -7.49 -15.79 -38.09
N PRO A 279 -6.71 -16.82 -38.41
CA PRO A 279 -5.57 -17.26 -37.59
C PRO A 279 -4.49 -16.19 -37.34
N ALA A 280 -4.40 -15.16 -38.16
CA ALA A 280 -3.41 -14.11 -38.04
C ALA A 280 -3.77 -13.06 -36.94
N HIS A 281 -5.06 -12.95 -36.51
CA HIS A 281 -5.59 -11.79 -35.77
C HIS A 281 -6.40 -12.16 -34.54
N ASP A 282 -6.46 -13.43 -34.13
CA ASP A 282 -7.10 -13.90 -32.94
C ASP A 282 -6.38 -15.11 -32.35
N PRO A 283 -6.10 -15.15 -31.02
CA PRO A 283 -5.38 -16.26 -30.39
C PRO A 283 -6.10 -17.61 -30.46
N ASN A 284 -7.43 -17.61 -30.33
CA ASN A 284 -8.23 -18.85 -30.43
C ASN A 284 -8.29 -19.35 -31.87
N ASP A 285 -8.49 -18.43 -32.82
CA ASP A 285 -8.46 -18.74 -34.27
C ASP A 285 -7.08 -19.26 -34.68
N TYR A 286 -5.98 -18.75 -34.11
CA TYR A 286 -4.64 -19.24 -34.34
C TYR A 286 -4.48 -20.69 -33.90
N GLN A 287 -4.95 -21.04 -32.71
CA GLN A 287 -4.91 -22.41 -32.21
C GLN A 287 -5.77 -23.37 -33.06
N ALA A 288 -6.97 -22.92 -33.46
CA ALA A 288 -7.80 -23.69 -34.40
C ALA A 288 -7.11 -23.83 -35.74
N GLY A 289 -6.46 -22.78 -36.24
CA GLY A 289 -5.67 -22.79 -37.46
C GLY A 289 -4.55 -23.83 -37.44
N LEU A 290 -3.83 -23.95 -36.32
CA LEU A 290 -2.80 -24.98 -36.13
C LEU A 290 -3.40 -26.39 -36.13
N ARG A 291 -4.52 -26.62 -35.40
CA ARG A 291 -5.17 -27.94 -35.34
C ARG A 291 -5.69 -28.43 -36.71
N HIS A 292 -6.20 -27.51 -37.51
CA HIS A 292 -6.79 -27.79 -38.82
C HIS A 292 -5.89 -27.47 -40.01
N ASN A 293 -4.61 -27.11 -39.75
CA ASN A 293 -3.62 -26.75 -40.78
C ASN A 293 -4.12 -25.71 -41.79
N LEU A 294 -4.74 -24.64 -41.25
CA LEU A 294 -5.28 -23.53 -42.03
C LEU A 294 -4.20 -22.55 -42.48
N GLU A 295 -4.47 -21.87 -43.61
CA GLU A 295 -3.63 -20.77 -44.07
C GLU A 295 -3.66 -19.62 -43.10
N ILE A 296 -2.53 -18.89 -42.91
CA ILE A 296 -2.41 -17.70 -42.11
C ILE A 296 -2.30 -16.49 -43.02
N ILE A 297 -3.30 -15.60 -42.99
CA ILE A 297 -3.38 -14.43 -43.85
C ILE A 297 -3.39 -13.16 -42.99
N GLU A 298 -2.34 -12.36 -43.10
CA GLU A 298 -2.26 -11.04 -42.43
C GLU A 298 -3.06 -10.00 -43.20
N VAL A 299 -3.97 -9.27 -42.54
CA VAL A 299 -4.86 -8.30 -43.16
C VAL A 299 -4.27 -6.86 -43.06
N PHE A 300 -3.55 -6.58 -41.99
CA PHE A 300 -2.94 -5.27 -41.77
C PHE A 300 -1.52 -5.41 -41.16
N ASP A 301 -0.74 -4.36 -41.28
CA ASP A 301 0.64 -4.29 -40.84
C ASP A 301 0.79 -4.04 -39.30
N ASP A 302 2.01 -3.75 -38.88
CA ASP A 302 2.36 -3.48 -37.47
C ASP A 302 1.83 -2.13 -36.93
N SER A 303 1.39 -1.25 -37.80
CA SER A 303 0.72 0.00 -37.46
C SER A 303 -0.81 -0.08 -37.50
N SER A 304 -1.36 -1.31 -37.70
CA SER A 304 -2.78 -1.57 -37.94
C SER A 304 -3.31 -0.84 -39.20
N ILE A 305 -2.48 -0.72 -40.24
CA ILE A 305 -2.83 -0.19 -41.54
C ILE A 305 -3.13 -1.35 -42.50
N MET A 306 -4.22 -1.25 -43.22
CA MET A 306 -4.65 -2.30 -44.18
C MET A 306 -3.58 -2.53 -45.24
N GLY A 307 -3.23 -3.81 -45.42
CA GLY A 307 -2.25 -4.26 -46.40
C GLY A 307 -2.78 -4.38 -47.87
N ASP A 308 -2.01 -5.12 -48.68
CA ASP A 308 -2.30 -5.26 -50.14
C ASP A 308 -3.42 -6.29 -50.46
N LEU A 309 -3.99 -6.93 -49.45
CA LEU A 309 -4.98 -8.01 -49.64
C LEU A 309 -6.21 -7.56 -50.44
N VAL A 310 -6.68 -6.36 -50.17
CA VAL A 310 -7.77 -5.69 -50.91
C VAL A 310 -7.31 -4.26 -51.28
N PRO A 311 -6.99 -4.00 -52.56
CA PRO A 311 -6.45 -2.73 -53.00
C PRO A 311 -7.29 -1.51 -52.64
N GLU A 312 -8.62 -1.69 -52.55
CA GLU A 312 -9.57 -0.64 -52.19
C GLU A 312 -9.35 -0.06 -50.76
N TYR A 313 -8.84 -0.90 -49.82
CA TYR A 313 -8.62 -0.52 -48.42
C TYR A 313 -7.15 -0.28 -48.10
N LYS A 314 -6.24 -0.52 -49.05
CA LYS A 314 -4.80 -0.37 -48.82
C LYS A 314 -4.42 1.00 -48.25
N GLY A 315 -3.60 0.98 -47.20
CA GLY A 315 -3.09 2.20 -46.59
C GLY A 315 -4.07 2.92 -45.64
N MET A 316 -5.25 2.33 -45.39
CA MET A 316 -6.23 2.85 -44.44
C MET A 316 -6.02 2.27 -43.04
N PRO A 317 -6.24 3.05 -41.94
CA PRO A 317 -6.35 2.46 -40.61
C PRO A 317 -7.47 1.42 -40.54
N ALA A 318 -7.22 0.29 -39.86
CA ALA A 318 -8.18 -0.84 -39.78
C ALA A 318 -9.57 -0.42 -39.26
N ILE A 319 -9.64 0.51 -38.29
CA ILE A 319 -10.91 1.04 -37.76
C ILE A 319 -11.69 1.86 -38.80
N GLU A 320 -11.01 2.57 -39.69
CA GLU A 320 -11.66 3.31 -40.79
C GLU A 320 -12.13 2.35 -41.87
N ALA A 321 -11.28 1.39 -42.25
CA ALA A 321 -11.61 0.33 -43.17
C ALA A 321 -12.82 -0.51 -42.70
N ARG A 322 -12.96 -0.77 -41.39
CA ARG A 322 -14.13 -1.46 -40.79
C ARG A 322 -15.45 -0.85 -41.23
N LYS A 323 -15.57 0.48 -41.23
CA LYS A 323 -16.80 1.17 -41.62
C LYS A 323 -17.14 0.91 -43.08
N LEU A 324 -16.15 1.05 -43.98
CA LEU A 324 -16.34 0.83 -45.42
C LEU A 324 -16.63 -0.65 -45.75
N ILE A 325 -16.01 -1.58 -45.03
CA ILE A 325 -16.26 -3.01 -45.15
C ILE A 325 -17.71 -3.34 -44.77
N VAL A 326 -18.22 -2.78 -43.67
CA VAL A 326 -19.61 -2.93 -43.22
C VAL A 326 -20.60 -2.37 -44.25
N GLU A 327 -20.34 -1.19 -44.81
CA GLU A 327 -21.13 -0.58 -45.86
C GLU A 327 -21.11 -1.49 -47.11
N LYS A 328 -19.96 -2.00 -47.48
CA LYS A 328 -19.83 -2.94 -48.63
C LYS A 328 -20.60 -4.23 -48.42
N LEU A 329 -20.56 -4.81 -47.26
CA LEU A 329 -21.33 -5.98 -46.89
C LEU A 329 -22.84 -5.73 -46.95
N GLN A 330 -23.28 -4.53 -46.60
CA GLN A 330 -24.68 -4.12 -46.72
C GLN A 330 -25.07 -3.99 -48.17
N GLU A 331 -24.25 -3.34 -49.03
CA GLU A 331 -24.49 -3.26 -50.49
C GLU A 331 -24.60 -4.63 -51.16
N LEU A 332 -23.72 -5.58 -50.78
CA LEU A 332 -23.72 -6.94 -51.29
C LEU A 332 -24.86 -7.78 -50.71
N GLY A 333 -25.61 -7.28 -49.75
CA GLY A 333 -26.64 -8.00 -49.07
C GLY A 333 -26.15 -9.10 -48.12
N ASN A 334 -24.86 -9.10 -47.77
CA ASN A 334 -24.29 -10.07 -46.84
C ASN A 334 -24.45 -9.72 -45.38
N LEU A 335 -24.69 -8.45 -45.02
CA LEU A 335 -24.97 -7.99 -43.67
C LEU A 335 -26.42 -8.31 -43.30
N VAL A 336 -26.61 -9.18 -42.28
CA VAL A 336 -27.92 -9.67 -41.84
C VAL A 336 -28.49 -8.80 -40.74
N LYS A 337 -27.65 -8.45 -39.74
CA LYS A 337 -28.06 -7.73 -38.53
C LYS A 337 -26.84 -7.03 -37.94
N ILE A 338 -27.08 -5.86 -37.31
CA ILE A 338 -26.15 -5.20 -36.41
C ILE A 338 -26.80 -5.21 -35.02
N GLU A 339 -26.08 -5.67 -34.03
CA GLU A 339 -26.55 -5.76 -32.64
C GLU A 339 -25.59 -5.00 -31.73
N ASP A 340 -26.15 -4.14 -30.86
CA ASP A 340 -25.34 -3.45 -29.86
C ASP A 340 -24.71 -4.45 -28.90
N TYR A 341 -23.42 -4.37 -28.71
CA TYR A 341 -22.68 -5.33 -27.90
C TYR A 341 -21.55 -4.64 -27.15
N THR A 342 -21.44 -4.90 -25.85
CA THR A 342 -20.31 -4.47 -25.03
C THR A 342 -19.39 -5.66 -24.83
N HIS A 343 -18.13 -5.48 -25.17
CA HIS A 343 -17.13 -6.55 -25.01
C HIS A 343 -15.85 -6.04 -24.35
N ASN A 344 -15.12 -6.96 -23.79
CA ASN A 344 -13.88 -6.70 -23.08
C ASN A 344 -12.73 -6.59 -24.11
N VAL A 345 -12.08 -5.42 -24.20
CA VAL A 345 -11.04 -5.11 -25.18
C VAL A 345 -9.69 -4.97 -24.49
N GLY A 346 -8.69 -5.71 -24.96
CA GLY A 346 -7.31 -5.58 -24.48
C GLY A 346 -6.69 -4.26 -24.88
N LYS A 347 -6.16 -3.51 -23.89
CA LYS A 347 -5.48 -2.23 -24.05
C LYS A 347 -4.03 -2.32 -23.63
N CYS A 348 -3.20 -1.51 -24.24
CA CYS A 348 -1.83 -1.33 -23.80
C CYS A 348 -1.82 -0.55 -22.46
N TYR A 349 -1.25 -1.11 -21.44
CA TYR A 349 -1.16 -0.51 -20.09
C TYR A 349 -0.44 0.86 -20.06
N ARG A 350 0.26 1.25 -21.16
CA ARG A 350 1.03 2.50 -21.27
C ARG A 350 0.37 3.60 -22.08
N CYS A 351 -0.12 3.27 -23.26
CA CYS A 351 -0.70 4.25 -24.18
C CYS A 351 -2.22 4.11 -24.35
N HIS A 352 -2.83 3.09 -23.72
CA HIS A 352 -4.25 2.75 -23.77
C HIS A 352 -4.80 2.48 -25.19
N SER A 353 -3.92 2.28 -26.16
CA SER A 353 -4.31 1.84 -27.49
C SER A 353 -4.75 0.39 -27.48
N THR A 354 -5.69 0.02 -28.34
CA THR A 354 -6.13 -1.37 -28.52
C THR A 354 -4.96 -2.24 -28.95
N ILE A 355 -4.79 -3.39 -28.26
CA ILE A 355 -3.79 -4.40 -28.60
C ILE A 355 -4.25 -5.18 -29.83
N GLU A 356 -3.33 -5.42 -30.75
CA GLU A 356 -3.54 -6.24 -31.92
C GLU A 356 -2.82 -7.59 -31.77
N PRO A 357 -3.55 -8.70 -31.65
CA PRO A 357 -2.95 -10.03 -31.74
C PRO A 357 -2.35 -10.23 -33.15
N ARG A 358 -1.07 -10.62 -33.21
CA ARG A 358 -0.40 -10.93 -34.48
C ARG A 358 0.65 -12.01 -34.32
N ILE A 359 1.01 -12.66 -35.42
CA ILE A 359 2.05 -13.67 -35.47
C ILE A 359 3.39 -13.00 -35.73
N SER A 360 4.36 -13.22 -34.85
CA SER A 360 5.71 -12.69 -35.01
C SER A 360 6.75 -13.66 -34.49
N GLU A 361 7.95 -13.58 -35.05
CA GLU A 361 9.11 -14.32 -34.54
C GLU A 361 9.78 -13.54 -33.42
N GLN A 362 9.70 -14.07 -32.21
CA GLN A 362 10.14 -13.41 -31.00
C GLN A 362 10.96 -14.35 -30.11
N TRP A 363 11.62 -13.81 -29.07
CA TRP A 363 12.30 -14.58 -28.04
C TRP A 363 11.36 -14.85 -26.88
N PHE A 364 11.35 -16.13 -26.45
CA PHE A 364 10.45 -16.59 -25.36
C PHE A 364 11.23 -17.32 -24.28
N VAL A 365 10.71 -17.22 -23.04
CA VAL A 365 11.08 -18.11 -21.94
C VAL A 365 9.98 -19.15 -21.75
N SER A 366 10.35 -20.43 -21.69
CA SER A 366 9.45 -21.52 -21.35
C SER A 366 9.12 -21.47 -19.86
N MET A 367 7.84 -21.21 -19.52
CA MET A 367 7.45 -20.86 -18.15
C MET A 367 6.89 -22.01 -17.33
N LYS A 368 6.38 -23.06 -17.95
CA LYS A 368 5.58 -24.10 -17.29
C LYS A 368 6.27 -24.74 -16.06
N ASP A 369 7.50 -25.19 -16.20
CA ASP A 369 8.23 -25.85 -15.11
C ASP A 369 8.73 -24.85 -14.07
N LEU A 370 9.13 -23.65 -14.51
CA LEU A 370 9.52 -22.54 -13.64
C LEU A 370 8.35 -22.10 -12.75
N ALA A 371 7.17 -21.91 -13.33
CA ALA A 371 5.97 -21.53 -12.63
C ALA A 371 5.52 -22.59 -11.61
N LYS A 372 5.62 -23.87 -11.97
CA LYS A 372 5.31 -24.96 -11.05
C LYS A 372 6.20 -24.92 -9.81
N ARG A 373 7.53 -24.79 -9.97
CA ARG A 373 8.47 -24.67 -8.84
C ARG A 373 8.13 -23.48 -7.95
N ALA A 374 7.85 -22.32 -8.55
CA ALA A 374 7.50 -21.09 -7.83
C ALA A 374 6.17 -21.22 -7.06
N ALA A 375 5.16 -21.87 -7.65
CA ALA A 375 3.89 -22.13 -6.98
C ALA A 375 4.06 -23.16 -5.83
N ASP A 376 4.85 -24.20 -6.03
CA ASP A 376 5.08 -25.24 -5.02
C ASP A 376 5.80 -24.65 -3.78
N ALA A 377 6.74 -23.73 -3.93
CA ALA A 377 7.41 -23.06 -2.82
C ALA A 377 6.41 -22.31 -1.89
N VAL A 378 5.39 -21.67 -2.46
CA VAL A 378 4.34 -21.00 -1.67
C VAL A 378 3.35 -22.01 -1.10
N ARG A 379 2.96 -23.06 -1.84
CA ARG A 379 2.08 -24.14 -1.34
C ARG A 379 2.69 -24.89 -0.15
N ASN A 380 4.01 -24.99 -0.10
CA ASN A 380 4.76 -25.64 0.98
C ASN A 380 5.09 -24.71 2.14
N ASP A 381 4.56 -23.47 2.17
CA ASP A 381 4.86 -22.43 3.17
C ASP A 381 6.36 -22.05 3.28
N GLU A 382 7.17 -22.31 2.23
CA GLU A 382 8.57 -21.88 2.17
C GLU A 382 8.67 -20.36 1.95
N VAL A 383 7.69 -19.78 1.21
CA VAL A 383 7.48 -18.35 1.05
C VAL A 383 6.05 -18.02 1.44
N LYS A 384 5.85 -16.97 2.24
CA LYS A 384 4.52 -16.61 2.78
C LYS A 384 4.04 -15.27 2.26
N PHE A 385 2.79 -15.19 1.85
CA PHE A 385 2.12 -13.93 1.54
C PHE A 385 1.39 -13.39 2.77
N VAL A 386 1.60 -12.12 3.07
CA VAL A 386 0.91 -11.40 4.13
C VAL A 386 0.20 -10.19 3.53
N PRO A 387 -1.14 -10.15 3.53
CA PRO A 387 -2.07 -11.20 3.98
C PRO A 387 -2.22 -12.37 2.99
N LYS A 388 -2.49 -13.55 3.52
CA LYS A 388 -2.57 -14.83 2.78
C LYS A 388 -3.54 -14.83 1.59
N ARG A 389 -4.58 -13.99 1.58
CA ARG A 389 -5.56 -13.90 0.50
C ARG A 389 -4.94 -13.64 -0.89
N TYR A 390 -3.76 -13.04 -0.94
CA TYR A 390 -3.06 -12.74 -2.21
C TYR A 390 -2.38 -13.95 -2.85
N GLU A 391 -2.23 -15.06 -2.13
CA GLU A 391 -1.81 -16.34 -2.70
C GLU A 391 -2.75 -16.78 -3.85
N LYS A 392 -4.05 -16.49 -3.73
CA LYS A 392 -5.02 -16.83 -4.79
C LYS A 392 -4.71 -16.13 -6.11
N MET A 393 -4.32 -14.84 -6.07
CA MET A 393 -3.93 -14.11 -7.29
C MET A 393 -2.65 -14.70 -7.89
N TYR A 394 -1.67 -15.01 -7.05
CA TYR A 394 -0.40 -15.59 -7.43
C TYR A 394 -0.59 -16.97 -8.09
N PHE A 395 -1.39 -17.87 -7.50
CA PHE A 395 -1.66 -19.20 -8.07
C PHE A 395 -2.46 -19.12 -9.36
N ASN A 396 -3.52 -18.29 -9.41
CA ASN A 396 -4.30 -18.12 -10.63
C ASN A 396 -3.44 -17.71 -11.82
N TRP A 397 -2.43 -16.86 -11.58
CA TRP A 397 -1.50 -16.45 -12.60
C TRP A 397 -0.57 -17.59 -13.03
N LEU A 398 0.11 -18.24 -12.06
CA LEU A 398 1.11 -19.28 -12.35
C LEU A 398 0.51 -20.56 -12.93
N ASP A 399 -0.68 -20.96 -12.48
CA ASP A 399 -1.33 -22.18 -12.95
C ASP A 399 -1.82 -22.05 -14.43
N ASN A 400 -2.00 -20.81 -14.93
CA ASN A 400 -2.43 -20.52 -16.30
C ASN A 400 -1.37 -19.82 -17.16
N ILE A 401 -0.12 -19.76 -16.68
CA ILE A 401 0.93 -18.96 -17.33
C ILE A 401 1.28 -19.51 -18.71
N GLN A 402 1.42 -18.61 -19.68
CA GLN A 402 1.94 -18.90 -21.01
C GLN A 402 3.45 -18.62 -21.07
N ASP A 403 4.11 -19.08 -22.15
CA ASP A 403 5.52 -18.74 -22.38
C ASP A 403 5.70 -17.22 -22.48
N TRP A 404 6.68 -16.72 -21.77
CA TRP A 404 6.91 -15.28 -21.63
C TRP A 404 7.69 -14.74 -22.84
N CYS A 405 7.08 -13.87 -23.66
CA CYS A 405 7.75 -13.11 -24.69
C CYS A 405 8.65 -12.04 -24.06
N ILE A 406 9.95 -12.15 -24.25
CA ILE A 406 10.97 -11.29 -23.63
C ILE A 406 11.59 -10.25 -24.57
N SER A 407 11.36 -10.31 -25.86
CA SER A 407 11.87 -9.32 -26.83
C SER A 407 10.95 -8.11 -26.95
N ARG A 408 11.55 -6.92 -27.04
CA ARG A 408 10.88 -5.63 -27.22
C ARG A 408 11.59 -4.83 -28.30
N GLN A 409 10.83 -4.25 -29.23
CA GLN A 409 11.33 -3.41 -30.33
C GLN A 409 11.61 -1.99 -29.84
N LEU A 410 12.41 -1.89 -28.76
CA LEU A 410 12.77 -0.64 -28.10
C LEU A 410 14.28 -0.34 -28.25
N TRP A 411 14.62 0.94 -28.22
CA TRP A 411 16.01 1.33 -28.16
C TRP A 411 16.54 1.44 -26.73
N TRP A 412 15.66 1.76 -25.76
CA TRP A 412 16.01 1.87 -24.35
C TRP A 412 15.79 0.55 -23.60
N GLY A 413 16.87 -0.04 -23.12
CA GLY A 413 16.86 -1.30 -22.39
C GLY A 413 18.09 -2.15 -22.66
N HIS A 414 18.16 -3.32 -22.04
CA HIS A 414 19.23 -4.32 -22.26
C HIS A 414 19.05 -4.95 -23.65
N ARG A 415 20.01 -4.74 -24.54
CA ARG A 415 19.99 -5.33 -25.86
C ARG A 415 20.17 -6.85 -25.77
N ILE A 416 19.42 -7.61 -26.55
CA ILE A 416 19.48 -9.09 -26.58
C ILE A 416 20.90 -9.55 -26.96
N PRO A 417 21.55 -10.45 -26.17
CA PRO A 417 22.96 -10.86 -26.37
C PRO A 417 23.07 -11.97 -27.42
N VAL A 418 22.46 -11.77 -28.57
CA VAL A 418 22.43 -12.69 -29.70
C VAL A 418 23.06 -12.03 -30.90
N TYR A 419 23.92 -12.76 -31.60
CA TYR A 419 24.63 -12.30 -32.79
C TYR A 419 24.38 -13.24 -33.95
N TYR A 420 24.01 -12.72 -35.08
CA TYR A 420 23.72 -13.47 -36.31
C TYR A 420 24.87 -13.37 -37.30
N CYS A 421 25.22 -14.47 -37.92
CA CYS A 421 26.20 -14.46 -38.99
C CYS A 421 25.51 -14.15 -40.33
N ASP A 422 25.90 -13.08 -41.00
CA ASP A 422 25.35 -12.66 -42.28
C ASP A 422 25.60 -13.62 -43.41
N GLU A 423 26.61 -14.48 -43.30
CA GLU A 423 27.01 -15.41 -44.36
C GLU A 423 26.31 -16.78 -44.24
N CYS A 424 26.09 -17.26 -43.02
CA CYS A 424 25.55 -18.62 -42.84
C CYS A 424 24.33 -18.71 -41.93
N GLY A 425 23.85 -17.60 -41.45
CA GLY A 425 22.68 -17.52 -40.53
C GLY A 425 22.88 -18.19 -39.16
N HIS A 426 24.11 -18.53 -38.79
CA HIS A 426 24.39 -19.16 -37.50
C HIS A 426 24.16 -18.16 -36.36
N ILE A 427 23.56 -18.62 -35.27
CA ILE A 427 23.21 -17.83 -34.11
C ILE A 427 24.25 -18.05 -33.01
N HIS A 428 24.84 -16.97 -32.51
CA HIS A 428 25.76 -16.95 -31.38
C HIS A 428 25.11 -16.27 -30.17
N VAL A 429 25.14 -16.88 -29.01
CA VAL A 429 24.69 -16.29 -27.75
C VAL A 429 25.91 -16.05 -26.86
N ALA A 430 26.27 -14.77 -26.64
CA ALA A 430 27.48 -14.41 -25.94
C ALA A 430 27.36 -13.03 -25.26
N LYS A 431 28.17 -12.77 -24.22
CA LYS A 431 28.21 -11.47 -23.54
C LYS A 431 28.74 -10.35 -24.45
N GLN A 432 29.59 -10.68 -25.41
CA GLN A 432 30.18 -9.75 -26.37
C GLN A 432 30.14 -10.35 -27.76
N ILE A 433 30.21 -9.48 -28.78
CA ILE A 433 30.22 -9.93 -30.18
C ILE A 433 31.44 -10.82 -30.42
N PRO A 434 31.28 -12.05 -30.94
CA PRO A 434 32.39 -12.92 -31.31
C PRO A 434 33.24 -12.30 -32.46
N GLU A 435 34.55 -12.49 -32.45
CA GLU A 435 35.42 -12.02 -33.53
C GLU A 435 35.09 -12.70 -34.89
N LYS A 436 34.70 -13.95 -34.83
CA LYS A 436 34.37 -14.76 -36.03
C LYS A 436 33.25 -15.76 -35.74
N CYS A 437 32.47 -16.04 -36.75
CA CYS A 437 31.47 -17.08 -36.68
C CYS A 437 32.12 -18.47 -36.47
N GLU A 438 31.69 -19.19 -35.45
CA GLU A 438 32.23 -20.52 -35.10
C GLU A 438 31.92 -21.56 -36.21
N LYS A 439 30.84 -21.37 -36.98
CA LYS A 439 30.41 -22.30 -38.01
C LYS A 439 31.11 -22.11 -39.37
N CYS A 440 31.33 -20.85 -39.83
CA CYS A 440 31.86 -20.55 -41.15
C CYS A 440 33.08 -19.67 -41.16
N GLY A 441 33.54 -19.16 -39.99
CA GLY A 441 34.73 -18.31 -39.88
C GLY A 441 34.57 -16.88 -40.35
N SER A 442 33.37 -16.45 -40.77
CA SER A 442 33.10 -15.05 -41.18
C SER A 442 33.16 -14.09 -40.03
N SER A 443 33.69 -12.90 -40.27
CA SER A 443 33.66 -11.78 -39.30
C SER A 443 32.45 -10.86 -39.45
N LYS A 444 31.55 -11.15 -40.42
CA LYS A 444 30.32 -10.35 -40.58
C LYS A 444 29.26 -10.87 -39.66
N LEU A 445 29.15 -10.23 -38.49
CA LEU A 445 28.21 -10.53 -37.44
C LEU A 445 27.47 -9.27 -37.09
N HIS A 446 26.16 -9.34 -36.84
CA HIS A 446 25.37 -8.25 -36.28
C HIS A 446 24.60 -8.74 -35.06
N GLN A 447 24.41 -7.83 -34.10
CA GLN A 447 23.64 -8.12 -32.88
C GLN A 447 22.14 -7.96 -33.14
N ASP A 448 21.32 -8.78 -32.47
CA ASP A 448 19.86 -8.64 -32.44
C ASP A 448 19.49 -7.19 -32.11
N GLU A 449 18.52 -6.61 -32.81
CA GLU A 449 18.14 -5.19 -32.63
C GLU A 449 17.20 -4.97 -31.46
N ASP A 450 16.52 -6.02 -31.00
CA ASP A 450 15.56 -5.95 -29.92
C ASP A 450 16.23 -5.80 -28.56
N SER A 451 15.51 -5.21 -27.64
CA SER A 451 15.87 -5.12 -26.22
C SER A 451 15.04 -6.13 -25.42
N LEU A 452 15.53 -6.50 -24.23
CA LEU A 452 14.82 -7.36 -23.29
C LEU A 452 13.72 -6.60 -22.59
N ASP A 453 12.66 -7.31 -22.22
CA ASP A 453 11.59 -6.83 -21.33
C ASP A 453 12.18 -6.27 -20.02
N THR A 454 11.68 -5.14 -19.53
CA THR A 454 12.13 -4.53 -18.27
C THR A 454 12.02 -5.50 -17.09
N TRP A 455 11.00 -6.35 -17.09
CA TRP A 455 10.79 -7.35 -16.05
C TRP A 455 11.82 -8.49 -16.07
N PHE A 456 12.54 -8.65 -17.17
CA PHE A 456 13.62 -9.63 -17.27
C PHE A 456 14.82 -9.25 -16.39
N SER A 457 15.16 -7.97 -16.35
CA SER A 457 16.21 -7.44 -15.46
C SER A 457 15.69 -7.26 -14.03
N SER A 458 14.45 -6.74 -13.86
CA SER A 458 13.87 -6.49 -12.53
C SER A 458 13.65 -7.77 -11.72
N ALA A 459 13.47 -8.91 -12.38
CA ALA A 459 13.36 -10.23 -11.75
C ALA A 459 14.62 -10.68 -11.00
N LEU A 460 15.78 -10.14 -11.34
CA LEU A 460 17.06 -10.46 -10.71
C LEU A 460 17.33 -9.63 -9.44
N TRP A 461 16.49 -8.62 -9.17
CA TRP A 461 16.72 -7.60 -8.15
C TRP A 461 17.15 -8.13 -6.79
N PRO A 462 16.56 -9.21 -6.22
CA PRO A 462 16.93 -9.71 -4.90
C PRO A 462 18.35 -10.25 -4.79
N PHE A 463 19.01 -10.61 -5.89
CA PHE A 463 20.32 -11.24 -5.87
C PHE A 463 21.37 -10.56 -6.77
N SER A 464 20.97 -9.96 -7.90
CA SER A 464 21.91 -9.22 -8.74
C SER A 464 22.45 -7.97 -8.04
N THR A 465 21.60 -7.28 -7.28
CA THR A 465 21.99 -6.11 -6.47
C THR A 465 23.02 -6.44 -5.40
N LEU A 466 23.08 -7.69 -4.97
CA LEU A 466 24.04 -8.20 -3.97
C LEU A 466 25.30 -8.80 -4.59
N GLY A 467 25.40 -8.75 -5.94
CA GLY A 467 26.64 -9.11 -6.67
C GLY A 467 26.56 -10.36 -7.52
N TRP A 468 25.41 -11.10 -7.55
CA TRP A 468 25.27 -12.21 -8.51
C TRP A 468 25.52 -11.70 -9.96
N PRO A 469 26.25 -12.45 -10.82
CA PRO A 469 26.61 -13.87 -10.72
C PRO A 469 27.82 -14.21 -9.85
N ASN A 470 28.52 -13.21 -9.28
CA ASN A 470 29.59 -13.46 -8.33
C ASN A 470 29.02 -13.89 -6.95
N THR A 471 28.80 -15.18 -6.76
CA THR A 471 28.29 -15.76 -5.51
C THR A 471 29.28 -15.68 -4.34
N GLU A 472 30.53 -15.30 -4.62
CA GLU A 472 31.56 -15.06 -3.60
C GLU A 472 31.49 -13.66 -3.00
N SER A 473 30.68 -12.75 -3.56
CA SER A 473 30.41 -11.42 -3.00
C SER A 473 30.02 -11.49 -1.53
N GLU A 474 30.59 -10.63 -0.70
CA GLU A 474 30.27 -10.59 0.73
C GLU A 474 28.81 -10.22 0.99
N ASP A 475 28.25 -9.28 0.23
CA ASP A 475 26.86 -8.88 0.31
C ASP A 475 25.94 -10.05 -0.08
N TYR A 476 26.24 -10.80 -1.15
CA TYR A 476 25.46 -11.97 -1.54
C TYR A 476 25.45 -13.06 -0.45
N LYS A 477 26.63 -13.38 0.10
CA LYS A 477 26.73 -14.38 1.19
C LYS A 477 26.04 -13.97 2.47
N THR A 478 25.98 -12.66 2.76
CA THR A 478 25.42 -12.14 4.00
C THR A 478 23.92 -11.93 3.94
N PHE A 479 23.39 -11.47 2.79
CA PHE A 479 22.03 -10.95 2.69
C PHE A 479 21.10 -11.73 1.75
N TYR A 480 21.60 -12.67 0.97
CA TYR A 480 20.77 -13.50 0.11
C TYR A 480 20.59 -14.93 0.66
N PRO A 481 19.39 -15.48 0.74
CA PRO A 481 18.07 -14.87 0.44
C PRO A 481 17.70 -13.70 1.35
N THR A 482 16.88 -12.76 0.81
CA THR A 482 16.40 -11.63 1.61
C THR A 482 15.28 -12.04 2.57
N ASN A 483 14.96 -11.20 3.56
CA ASN A 483 13.99 -11.55 4.58
C ASN A 483 12.55 -11.24 4.14
N VAL A 484 12.34 -10.03 3.64
CA VAL A 484 11.01 -9.52 3.32
C VAL A 484 11.04 -8.79 1.99
N LEU A 485 10.04 -9.04 1.18
CA LEU A 485 9.67 -8.22 0.04
C LEU A 485 8.40 -7.45 0.40
N VAL A 486 8.40 -6.13 0.28
CA VAL A 486 7.20 -5.30 0.40
C VAL A 486 6.79 -4.85 -0.99
N THR A 487 5.51 -4.92 -1.32
CA THR A 487 5.02 -4.57 -2.66
C THR A 487 3.52 -4.30 -2.70
N GLY A 488 3.06 -3.52 -3.67
CA GLY A 488 1.64 -3.42 -3.99
C GLY A 488 1.10 -4.72 -4.62
N TYR A 489 -0.19 -4.99 -4.41
CA TYR A 489 -0.82 -6.18 -5.00
C TYR A 489 -0.84 -6.16 -6.54
N ASP A 490 -0.80 -4.99 -7.14
CA ASP A 490 -0.88 -4.79 -8.59
C ASP A 490 0.36 -5.27 -9.36
N ILE A 491 1.48 -5.53 -8.68
CA ILE A 491 2.70 -6.08 -9.30
C ILE A 491 3.07 -7.50 -8.84
N ILE A 492 2.14 -8.22 -8.21
CA ILE A 492 2.36 -9.64 -7.83
C ILE A 492 2.64 -10.50 -9.08
N THR A 493 1.83 -10.35 -10.12
CA THR A 493 1.97 -11.08 -11.37
C THR A 493 3.15 -10.61 -12.21
N PHE A 494 3.50 -9.34 -12.13
CA PHE A 494 4.59 -8.74 -12.90
C PHE A 494 5.96 -9.02 -12.28
N TRP A 495 6.09 -8.78 -10.98
CA TRP A 495 7.39 -8.74 -10.34
C TRP A 495 7.63 -9.90 -9.39
N VAL A 496 6.71 -10.16 -8.44
CA VAL A 496 6.88 -11.23 -7.45
C VAL A 496 7.02 -12.59 -8.13
N SER A 497 6.11 -12.91 -9.07
CA SER A 497 6.14 -14.19 -9.78
C SER A 497 7.44 -14.40 -10.58
N ARG A 498 7.94 -13.32 -11.19
CA ARG A 498 9.17 -13.38 -11.98
C ARG A 498 10.42 -13.47 -11.10
N MET A 499 10.48 -12.75 -9.98
CA MET A 499 11.57 -12.93 -9.01
C MET A 499 11.61 -14.36 -8.46
N MET A 500 10.46 -14.95 -8.15
CA MET A 500 10.36 -16.31 -7.66
C MET A 500 10.85 -17.32 -8.71
N THR A 501 10.37 -17.21 -9.96
CA THR A 501 10.78 -18.14 -11.02
C THR A 501 12.26 -18.02 -11.35
N GLN A 502 12.81 -16.81 -11.46
CA GLN A 502 14.21 -16.59 -11.81
C GLN A 502 15.15 -16.89 -10.62
N GLY A 503 14.75 -16.52 -9.40
CA GLY A 503 15.54 -16.82 -8.20
C GLY A 503 15.73 -18.32 -8.00
N LEU A 504 14.64 -19.09 -8.07
CA LEU A 504 14.70 -20.56 -7.97
C LEU A 504 15.52 -21.20 -9.10
N GLU A 505 15.40 -20.69 -10.34
CA GLU A 505 16.10 -21.28 -11.48
C GLU A 505 17.59 -20.98 -11.51
N LEU A 506 17.99 -19.76 -11.13
CA LEU A 506 19.38 -19.29 -11.26
C LEU A 506 20.20 -19.51 -10.00
N THR A 507 19.58 -19.56 -8.82
CA THR A 507 20.26 -19.66 -7.53
C THR A 507 19.90 -20.89 -6.72
N ASP A 508 18.88 -21.64 -7.14
CA ASP A 508 18.27 -22.77 -6.43
C ASP A 508 17.79 -22.42 -5.00
N LYS A 509 17.41 -21.14 -4.78
CA LYS A 509 16.92 -20.61 -3.51
C LYS A 509 15.69 -19.75 -3.73
N ASN A 510 14.77 -19.76 -2.76
CA ASN A 510 13.71 -18.75 -2.71
C ASN A 510 14.34 -17.37 -2.50
N PRO A 511 13.97 -16.35 -3.30
CA PRO A 511 14.64 -15.04 -3.25
C PRO A 511 14.35 -14.25 -1.97
N PHE A 512 13.23 -14.53 -1.29
CA PHE A 512 12.79 -13.91 -0.05
C PHE A 512 11.93 -14.89 0.75
N LYS A 513 11.74 -14.58 2.06
CA LYS A 513 10.96 -15.43 2.97
C LYS A 513 9.48 -15.02 3.04
N ASP A 514 9.23 -13.72 3.23
CA ASP A 514 7.87 -13.18 3.34
C ASP A 514 7.60 -12.15 2.23
N VAL A 515 6.39 -12.17 1.68
CA VAL A 515 5.88 -11.18 0.73
C VAL A 515 4.77 -10.39 1.42
N VAL A 516 5.10 -9.18 1.85
CA VAL A 516 4.17 -8.27 2.53
C VAL A 516 3.50 -7.40 1.47
N VAL A 517 2.21 -7.62 1.29
CA VAL A 517 1.43 -6.98 0.24
C VAL A 517 0.59 -5.84 0.82
N HIS A 518 0.79 -4.63 0.31
CA HIS A 518 -0.05 -3.48 0.65
C HIS A 518 -1.07 -3.16 -0.44
N GLY A 519 -2.10 -2.39 -0.08
CA GLY A 519 -3.08 -1.85 -1.03
C GLY A 519 -2.56 -0.60 -1.74
N ILE A 520 -3.35 -0.08 -2.66
CA ILE A 520 -3.03 1.17 -3.37
C ILE A 520 -3.64 2.38 -2.65
N VAL A 521 -3.00 3.54 -2.80
CA VAL A 521 -3.54 4.79 -2.28
C VAL A 521 -4.50 5.40 -3.30
N ARG A 522 -5.73 5.66 -2.85
CA ARG A 522 -6.81 6.25 -3.63
C ARG A 522 -7.09 7.68 -3.18
N ASP A 523 -7.68 8.48 -4.04
CA ASP A 523 -8.13 9.82 -3.66
C ASP A 523 -9.29 9.78 -2.65
N SER A 524 -9.71 10.95 -2.16
CA SER A 524 -10.81 11.08 -1.19
C SER A 524 -12.15 10.51 -1.69
N GLN A 525 -12.32 10.38 -3.00
CA GLN A 525 -13.51 9.79 -3.64
C GLN A 525 -13.38 8.27 -3.86
N GLY A 526 -12.21 7.68 -3.54
CA GLY A 526 -11.94 6.26 -3.73
C GLY A 526 -11.47 5.87 -5.14
N ARG A 527 -11.12 6.84 -6.00
CA ARG A 527 -10.58 6.58 -7.34
C ARG A 527 -9.08 6.34 -7.27
N LYS A 528 -8.56 5.50 -8.16
CA LYS A 528 -7.10 5.32 -8.32
C LYS A 528 -6.48 6.65 -8.69
N MET A 529 -5.40 7.05 -8.00
CA MET A 529 -4.65 8.25 -8.35
C MET A 529 -3.88 8.03 -9.65
N SER A 530 -4.02 8.94 -10.60
CA SER A 530 -3.28 8.93 -11.86
C SER A 530 -2.96 10.34 -12.35
N LYS A 531 -1.90 10.45 -13.14
CA LYS A 531 -1.52 11.74 -13.77
C LYS A 531 -2.57 12.22 -14.76
N SER A 532 -3.25 11.31 -15.45
CA SER A 532 -4.30 11.61 -16.43
C SER A 532 -5.56 12.19 -15.78
N LEU A 533 -5.89 11.78 -14.56
CA LEU A 533 -7.02 12.32 -13.80
C LEU A 533 -6.67 13.60 -13.03
N GLY A 534 -5.39 13.99 -12.97
CA GLY A 534 -4.95 15.16 -12.23
C GLY A 534 -5.20 15.09 -10.70
N ASN A 535 -5.45 13.88 -10.16
CA ASN A 535 -5.72 13.65 -8.75
C ASN A 535 -4.52 13.09 -7.98
N GLY A 536 -3.34 13.04 -8.62
CA GLY A 536 -2.08 12.65 -7.99
C GLY A 536 -1.61 13.71 -7.00
N ILE A 537 -1.14 13.26 -5.82
CA ILE A 537 -0.60 14.11 -4.76
C ILE A 537 0.90 13.87 -4.66
N ASP A 538 1.68 14.96 -4.72
CA ASP A 538 3.13 14.92 -4.50
C ASP A 538 3.41 14.79 -2.99
N PRO A 539 4.09 13.73 -2.53
CA PRO A 539 4.46 13.58 -1.12
C PRO A 539 5.27 14.77 -0.56
N ILE A 540 6.05 15.44 -1.40
CA ILE A 540 6.87 16.59 -0.98
C ILE A 540 6.00 17.77 -0.56
N GLU A 541 4.91 18.05 -1.26
CA GLU A 541 3.97 19.11 -0.88
C GLU A 541 3.38 18.87 0.52
N ILE A 542 3.10 17.60 0.83
CA ILE A 542 2.63 17.20 2.16
C ILE A 542 3.74 17.37 3.22
N ILE A 543 4.97 16.93 2.92
CA ILE A 543 6.12 17.06 3.83
C ILE A 543 6.42 18.54 4.10
N ASP A 544 6.36 19.39 3.10
CA ASP A 544 6.59 20.84 3.25
C ASP A 544 5.53 21.50 4.14
N GLN A 545 4.31 20.99 4.14
CA GLN A 545 3.22 21.55 4.94
C GLN A 545 3.13 20.97 6.36
N TYR A 546 3.26 19.65 6.51
CA TYR A 546 2.97 18.92 7.76
C TYR A 546 4.19 18.21 8.37
N GLY A 547 5.29 18.05 7.61
CA GLY A 547 6.45 17.24 7.99
C GLY A 547 6.36 15.79 7.54
N ALA A 548 7.52 15.13 7.47
CA ALA A 548 7.63 13.73 7.06
C ALA A 548 6.95 12.78 8.05
N ASP A 549 7.09 13.03 9.35
CA ASP A 549 6.47 12.20 10.40
C ASP A 549 4.94 12.18 10.30
N ALA A 550 4.31 13.31 9.98
CA ALA A 550 2.86 13.38 9.82
C ALA A 550 2.39 12.60 8.59
N LEU A 551 3.12 12.65 7.47
CA LEU A 551 2.82 11.86 6.30
C LEU A 551 2.94 10.35 6.60
N ARG A 552 4.05 9.91 7.20
CA ARG A 552 4.31 8.51 7.57
C ARG A 552 3.23 7.95 8.50
N PHE A 553 2.83 8.72 9.51
CA PHE A 553 1.74 8.35 10.41
C PHE A 553 0.40 8.22 9.67
N SER A 554 0.06 9.18 8.82
CA SER A 554 -1.25 9.28 8.17
C SER A 554 -1.53 8.13 7.19
N VAL A 555 -0.50 7.61 6.51
CA VAL A 555 -0.64 6.50 5.54
C VAL A 555 -0.80 5.13 6.20
N LEU A 556 -0.60 5.03 7.52
CA LEU A 556 -0.69 3.77 8.26
C LEU A 556 -1.84 3.75 9.28
N SER A 557 -2.14 4.88 9.94
CA SER A 557 -3.17 4.94 11.00
C SER A 557 -4.54 4.53 10.47
N GLY A 558 -5.21 3.62 11.20
CA GLY A 558 -6.52 3.09 10.83
C GLY A 558 -6.50 2.26 9.54
N THR A 559 -5.36 1.66 9.18
CA THR A 559 -5.24 0.83 7.99
C THR A 559 -4.99 -0.63 8.35
N THR A 560 -5.40 -1.53 7.46
CA THR A 560 -5.11 -2.96 7.55
C THR A 560 -4.28 -3.37 6.34
N MET A 561 -3.23 -4.16 6.56
CA MET A 561 -2.34 -4.61 5.49
C MET A 561 -3.11 -5.25 4.33
N GLY A 562 -2.76 -4.86 3.11
CA GLY A 562 -3.36 -5.34 1.88
C GLY A 562 -4.68 -4.67 1.47
N ASN A 563 -5.24 -3.76 2.26
CA ASN A 563 -6.41 -3.00 1.86
C ASN A 563 -6.02 -1.68 1.22
N ASP A 564 -6.83 -1.22 0.26
CA ASP A 564 -6.68 0.11 -0.33
C ASP A 564 -6.89 1.20 0.71
N ILE A 565 -6.13 2.28 0.61
CA ILE A 565 -6.13 3.38 1.54
C ILE A 565 -6.70 4.62 0.84
N ARG A 566 -7.66 5.27 1.48
CA ARG A 566 -8.13 6.59 1.01
C ARG A 566 -7.27 7.69 1.61
N TYR A 567 -6.77 8.55 0.77
CA TYR A 567 -6.14 9.79 1.20
C TYR A 567 -7.18 10.72 1.82
N MET A 568 -6.96 11.10 3.08
CA MET A 568 -7.84 11.97 3.86
C MET A 568 -7.00 13.06 4.53
N PRO A 569 -7.18 14.34 4.17
CA PRO A 569 -6.44 15.46 4.78
C PRO A 569 -6.58 15.53 6.31
N GLU A 570 -7.73 15.12 6.85
CA GLU A 570 -8.01 15.10 8.28
C GLU A 570 -7.05 14.19 9.07
N LYS A 571 -6.58 13.11 8.45
CA LYS A 571 -5.57 12.23 9.05
C LYS A 571 -4.20 12.91 9.19
N LEU A 572 -3.84 13.78 8.23
CA LEU A 572 -2.61 14.58 8.31
C LEU A 572 -2.68 15.60 9.43
N GLU A 573 -3.83 16.29 9.57
CA GLU A 573 -4.05 17.23 10.67
C GLU A 573 -3.99 16.51 12.03
N GLN A 574 -4.60 15.34 12.14
CA GLN A 574 -4.53 14.51 13.34
C GLN A 574 -3.08 14.12 13.66
N ALA A 575 -2.30 13.69 12.67
CA ALA A 575 -0.90 13.33 12.84
C ALA A 575 -0.03 14.51 13.27
N SER A 576 -0.24 15.68 12.66
CA SER A 576 0.46 16.92 13.03
C SER A 576 0.11 17.36 14.46
N ASN A 577 -1.17 17.28 14.84
CA ASN A 577 -1.62 17.57 16.20
C ASN A 577 -1.02 16.58 17.22
N PHE A 578 -0.85 15.32 16.84
CA PHE A 578 -0.18 14.32 17.68
C PHE A 578 1.29 14.67 17.90
N ALA A 579 2.04 14.99 16.84
CA ALA A 579 3.42 15.44 16.94
C ALA A 579 3.55 16.68 17.85
N ASN A 580 2.67 17.66 17.70
CA ASN A 580 2.64 18.85 18.56
C ASN A 580 2.30 18.52 20.03
N LYS A 581 1.40 17.53 20.27
CA LYS A 581 1.10 17.08 21.65
C LYS A 581 2.31 16.42 22.29
N ILE A 582 3.03 15.56 21.57
CA ILE A 582 4.27 14.93 22.03
C ILE A 582 5.32 15.99 22.35
N TRP A 583 5.48 16.99 21.48
CA TRP A 583 6.38 18.12 21.68
C TRP A 583 6.09 18.91 22.96
N ASN A 584 4.82 19.21 23.22
CA ASN A 584 4.42 19.92 24.41
C ASN A 584 4.59 19.08 25.71
N ALA A 585 4.33 17.77 25.64
CA ALA A 585 4.62 16.84 26.72
C ALA A 585 6.11 16.79 27.02
N ALA A 586 6.95 16.74 25.99
CA ALA A 586 8.41 16.80 26.12
C ALA A 586 8.89 18.10 26.81
N LYS A 587 8.38 19.27 26.37
CA LYS A 587 8.67 20.57 27.01
C LYS A 587 8.32 20.55 28.49
N PHE A 588 7.13 20.03 28.81
CA PHE A 588 6.69 19.94 30.19
C PHE A 588 7.64 19.08 31.04
N ILE A 589 8.04 17.90 30.53
CA ILE A 589 8.96 16.99 31.23
C ILE A 589 10.33 17.65 31.42
N ILE A 590 10.93 18.18 30.34
CA ILE A 590 12.26 18.78 30.36
C ILE A 590 12.31 19.98 31.33
N MET A 591 11.27 20.83 31.31
CA MET A 591 11.21 22.04 32.20
C MET A 591 11.06 21.68 33.69
N ASN A 592 10.47 20.53 34.02
CA ASN A 592 10.23 20.09 35.37
C ASN A 592 11.19 18.98 35.85
N THR A 593 12.15 18.58 35.00
CA THR A 593 13.18 17.64 35.41
C THR A 593 14.23 18.33 36.27
N PRO A 594 14.48 17.86 37.51
CA PRO A 594 15.52 18.41 38.38
C PRO A 594 16.94 18.14 37.81
N ASP A 595 17.96 18.31 38.66
CA ASP A 595 19.34 18.02 38.28
C ASP A 595 19.47 16.58 37.71
N GLU A 596 20.01 16.46 36.48
CA GLU A 596 20.10 15.19 35.74
C GLU A 596 20.93 14.14 36.49
N ASN A 597 21.97 14.54 37.24
CA ASN A 597 22.81 13.60 37.97
C ASN A 597 22.04 12.99 39.12
N LYS A 598 21.22 13.82 39.82
CA LYS A 598 20.34 13.34 40.87
C LYS A 598 19.29 12.36 40.35
N VAL A 599 18.71 12.64 39.18
CA VAL A 599 17.75 11.70 38.53
C VAL A 599 18.42 10.39 38.19
N LYS A 600 19.61 10.42 37.60
CA LYS A 600 20.40 9.20 37.29
C LYS A 600 20.79 8.43 38.54
N GLU A 601 21.21 9.09 39.59
CA GLU A 601 21.53 8.45 40.88
C GLU A 601 20.30 7.77 41.51
N PHE A 602 19.14 8.43 41.47
CA PHE A 602 17.90 7.88 41.99
C PHE A 602 17.39 6.71 41.16
N CYS A 603 17.53 6.73 39.82
CA CYS A 603 17.20 5.64 38.93
C CYS A 603 17.81 4.32 39.37
N HIS A 604 19.07 4.33 39.83
CA HIS A 604 19.70 3.11 40.35
C HIS A 604 19.07 2.54 41.61
N LYS A 605 18.32 3.34 42.39
CA LYS A 605 17.58 2.87 43.60
C LYS A 605 16.22 2.30 43.21
N VAL A 606 15.57 2.88 42.20
CA VAL A 606 14.21 2.51 41.76
C VAL A 606 14.25 1.36 40.78
N TYR A 607 15.21 1.37 39.85
CA TYR A 607 15.35 0.38 38.80
C TYR A 607 16.72 -0.29 38.81
N ASN A 608 16.73 -1.60 39.01
CA ASN A 608 17.94 -2.41 38.89
C ASN A 608 18.17 -2.79 37.42
N HIS A 609 19.18 -2.23 36.81
CA HIS A 609 19.53 -2.44 35.41
C HIS A 609 20.04 -3.86 35.09
N GLU A 610 20.62 -4.56 36.10
CA GLU A 610 21.12 -5.92 35.92
C GLU A 610 19.98 -6.93 35.93
N THR A 611 19.06 -6.81 36.92
CA THR A 611 17.91 -7.70 37.05
C THR A 611 16.70 -7.22 36.26
N LYS A 612 16.75 -6.03 35.70
CA LYS A 612 15.63 -5.35 35.00
C LYS A 612 14.36 -5.26 35.85
N THR A 613 14.50 -5.01 37.17
CA THR A 613 13.38 -4.96 38.10
C THR A 613 13.28 -3.60 38.77
N TYR A 614 12.06 -3.18 39.10
CA TYR A 614 11.79 -2.00 39.95
C TYR A 614 11.76 -2.42 41.41
N ASN A 615 12.08 -1.45 42.29
CA ASN A 615 11.77 -1.55 43.70
C ASN A 615 10.31 -1.10 43.93
N PRO A 616 9.36 -2.02 44.16
CA PRO A 616 7.94 -1.71 44.26
C PRO A 616 7.60 -0.79 45.44
N ASP A 617 8.45 -0.78 46.49
CA ASP A 617 8.24 0.03 47.70
C ASP A 617 8.46 1.53 47.47
N LEU A 618 9.11 1.90 46.37
CA LEU A 618 9.37 3.28 45.96
C LEU A 618 8.37 3.80 44.92
N LEU A 619 7.43 2.98 44.47
CA LEU A 619 6.43 3.32 43.43
C LEU A 619 5.08 3.61 44.07
N THR A 620 4.43 4.69 43.64
CA THR A 620 3.02 4.93 43.93
C THR A 620 2.10 4.12 43.03
N ILE A 621 0.80 4.06 43.40
CA ILE A 621 -0.17 3.26 42.63
C ILE A 621 -0.29 3.71 41.16
N GLU A 622 -0.24 5.00 40.88
CA GLU A 622 -0.24 5.54 39.51
C GLU A 622 1.04 5.23 38.75
N ASP A 623 2.19 5.12 39.43
CA ASP A 623 3.46 4.72 38.81
C ASP A 623 3.39 3.24 38.39
N LYS A 624 2.90 2.36 39.29
CA LYS A 624 2.69 0.94 39.00
C LYS A 624 1.73 0.74 37.82
N TRP A 625 0.64 1.51 37.80
CA TRP A 625 -0.34 1.49 36.71
C TRP A 625 0.28 1.82 35.36
N ILE A 626 0.97 2.95 35.21
CA ILE A 626 1.52 3.36 33.92
C ILE A 626 2.65 2.44 33.44
N LEU A 627 3.46 1.92 34.39
CA LEU A 627 4.53 0.98 34.08
C LEU A 627 3.99 -0.38 33.60
N ASN A 628 2.92 -0.88 34.20
CA ASN A 628 2.27 -2.11 33.78
C ASN A 628 1.66 -1.96 32.37
N LYS A 629 0.99 -0.84 32.11
CA LYS A 629 0.48 -0.51 30.76
C LYS A 629 1.60 -0.37 29.73
N LEU A 630 2.73 0.20 30.09
CA LEU A 630 3.89 0.33 29.22
C LEU A 630 4.47 -1.04 28.85
N ASP A 631 4.61 -1.96 29.81
CA ASP A 631 5.11 -3.31 29.55
C ASP A 631 4.17 -4.08 28.62
N LYS A 632 2.84 -3.98 28.82
CA LYS A 632 1.84 -4.54 27.91
C LYS A 632 1.93 -3.92 26.50
N LEU A 633 2.14 -2.61 26.43
CA LEU A 633 2.33 -1.91 25.16
C LEU A 633 3.57 -2.41 24.41
N VAL A 634 4.72 -2.53 25.09
CA VAL A 634 5.97 -3.04 24.49
C VAL A 634 5.74 -4.44 23.89
N ALA A 635 5.09 -5.33 24.61
CA ALA A 635 4.76 -6.68 24.14
C ALA A 635 3.86 -6.63 22.88
N ASP A 636 2.81 -5.83 22.95
CA ASP A 636 1.82 -5.72 21.88
C ASP A 636 2.43 -5.11 20.63
N ILE A 637 3.21 -4.05 20.75
CA ILE A 637 3.83 -3.37 19.59
C ILE A 637 4.85 -4.28 18.92
N THR A 638 5.70 -4.95 19.72
CA THR A 638 6.68 -5.91 19.19
C THR A 638 5.98 -6.98 18.37
N ARG A 639 4.96 -7.63 18.94
CA ARG A 639 4.17 -8.67 18.25
C ARG A 639 3.48 -8.16 17.00
N ASN A 640 2.87 -6.96 17.04
CA ASN A 640 2.15 -6.41 15.89
C ASN A 640 3.12 -6.06 14.74
N ILE A 641 4.32 -5.51 15.02
CA ILE A 641 5.31 -5.26 13.96
C ILE A 641 5.82 -6.57 13.38
N GLU A 642 6.10 -7.59 14.21
CA GLU A 642 6.53 -8.92 13.77
C GLU A 642 5.47 -9.64 12.91
N ASN A 643 4.19 -9.35 13.13
CA ASN A 643 3.07 -9.86 12.34
C ASN A 643 2.69 -8.95 11.16
N TYR A 644 3.41 -7.85 10.93
CA TYR A 644 3.12 -6.83 9.92
C TYR A 644 1.81 -6.06 10.14
N ASP A 645 1.24 -6.06 11.35
CA ASP A 645 0.03 -5.31 11.74
C ASP A 645 0.37 -3.87 12.13
N LEU A 646 1.03 -3.14 11.23
CA LEU A 646 1.61 -1.81 11.50
C LEU A 646 0.56 -0.75 11.85
N GLY A 647 -0.63 -0.80 11.23
CA GLY A 647 -1.73 0.10 11.54
C GLY A 647 -2.23 -0.07 12.98
N ILE A 648 -2.33 -1.32 13.46
CA ILE A 648 -2.71 -1.62 14.85
C ILE A 648 -1.61 -1.14 15.81
N ALA A 649 -0.34 -1.37 15.46
CA ALA A 649 0.78 -0.94 16.27
C ALA A 649 0.77 0.57 16.51
N ILE A 650 0.68 1.37 15.46
CA ILE A 650 0.72 2.83 15.56
C ILE A 650 -0.50 3.40 16.32
N ASP A 651 -1.70 2.83 16.13
CA ASP A 651 -2.91 3.25 16.83
C ASP A 651 -2.82 2.97 18.35
N LYS A 652 -2.21 1.85 18.75
CA LYS A 652 -1.94 1.53 20.17
C LYS A 652 -0.93 2.50 20.79
N ILE A 653 0.15 2.83 20.07
CA ILE A 653 1.14 3.82 20.54
C ILE A 653 0.49 5.19 20.69
N TYR A 654 -0.29 5.62 19.70
CA TYR A 654 -1.05 6.86 19.73
C TYR A 654 -1.95 6.94 20.99
N ASN A 655 -2.78 5.90 21.20
CA ASN A 655 -3.70 5.85 22.34
C ASN A 655 -2.98 5.87 23.68
N PHE A 656 -1.86 5.15 23.82
CA PHE A 656 -1.08 5.18 25.05
C PHE A 656 -0.48 6.55 25.33
N ILE A 657 0.19 7.16 24.34
CA ILE A 657 0.83 8.47 24.54
C ILE A 657 -0.21 9.55 24.76
N TRP A 658 -1.26 9.60 23.94
CA TRP A 658 -2.27 10.66 24.03
C TRP A 658 -3.14 10.52 25.27
N ASN A 659 -3.84 9.38 25.39
CA ASN A 659 -4.87 9.19 26.40
C ASN A 659 -4.30 8.81 27.76
N GLU A 660 -3.40 7.80 27.82
CA GLU A 660 -2.94 7.28 29.10
C GLU A 660 -1.82 8.13 29.70
N PHE A 661 -0.79 8.44 28.93
CA PHE A 661 0.35 9.18 29.41
C PHE A 661 0.07 10.67 29.55
N CYS A 662 -0.35 11.36 28.47
CA CYS A 662 -0.53 12.82 28.50
C CYS A 662 -1.77 13.25 29.27
N ASP A 663 -2.94 12.64 29.04
CA ASP A 663 -4.20 13.09 29.62
C ASP A 663 -4.41 12.61 31.06
N TRP A 664 -3.79 11.48 31.45
CA TRP A 664 -3.95 10.94 32.77
C TRP A 664 -2.66 10.96 33.59
N TYR A 665 -1.61 10.23 33.21
CA TYR A 665 -0.43 10.08 34.08
C TYR A 665 0.24 11.41 34.40
N ILE A 666 0.52 12.25 33.40
CA ILE A 666 1.10 13.58 33.62
C ILE A 666 0.23 14.39 34.59
N GLU A 667 -1.10 14.36 34.45
CA GLU A 667 -2.00 15.09 35.32
C GLU A 667 -2.05 14.53 36.74
N MET A 668 -2.00 13.22 36.92
CA MET A 668 -1.95 12.56 38.21
C MET A 668 -0.71 13.01 39.04
N VAL A 669 0.46 13.01 38.39
CA VAL A 669 1.74 13.26 39.06
C VAL A 669 2.10 14.73 39.27
N LYS A 670 1.31 15.70 38.78
CA LYS A 670 1.61 17.14 38.93
C LYS A 670 1.76 17.58 40.42
N THR A 671 1.03 17.00 41.33
CA THR A 671 1.18 17.25 42.76
C THR A 671 2.56 16.89 43.28
N ARG A 672 3.10 15.79 42.79
CA ARG A 672 4.45 15.29 43.14
C ARG A 672 5.55 16.09 42.42
N ILE A 673 5.34 16.52 41.20
CA ILE A 673 6.25 17.36 40.41
C ILE A 673 6.47 18.72 41.13
N TYR A 674 5.39 19.30 41.68
CA TYR A 674 5.43 20.60 42.38
C TYR A 674 5.62 20.46 43.89
N SER A 675 5.92 19.27 44.42
CA SER A 675 6.21 19.03 45.84
C SER A 675 7.45 19.83 46.29
N GLU A 676 7.51 20.20 47.55
CA GLU A 676 8.74 20.76 48.14
C GLU A 676 9.80 19.68 48.41
N ASN A 677 9.41 18.43 48.52
CA ASN A 677 10.30 17.29 48.72
C ASN A 677 11.06 16.95 47.44
N GLU A 678 12.37 17.11 47.46
CA GLU A 678 13.24 16.91 46.33
C GLU A 678 13.33 15.43 45.89
N GLU A 679 13.29 14.50 46.84
CA GLU A 679 13.30 13.06 46.52
C GLU A 679 12.04 12.65 45.73
N THR A 680 10.89 13.22 46.10
CA THR A 680 9.62 13.00 45.39
C THR A 680 9.67 13.54 43.95
N LYS A 681 10.27 14.75 43.74
CA LYS A 681 10.45 15.33 42.43
C LYS A 681 11.36 14.46 41.55
N VAL A 682 12.48 14.01 42.14
CA VAL A 682 13.43 13.17 41.41
C VAL A 682 12.80 11.82 41.01
N ALA A 683 12.05 11.21 41.95
CA ALA A 683 11.36 9.95 41.70
C ALA A 683 10.37 10.03 40.52
N VAL A 684 9.48 11.02 40.56
CA VAL A 684 8.50 11.21 39.51
C VAL A 684 9.13 11.59 38.17
N SER A 685 10.22 12.39 38.21
CA SER A 685 10.95 12.73 36.99
C SER A 685 11.63 11.57 36.33
N ASP A 686 12.17 10.63 37.12
CA ASP A 686 12.75 9.38 36.61
C ASP A 686 11.70 8.56 35.86
N ILE A 687 10.54 8.34 36.47
CA ILE A 687 9.46 7.56 35.85
C ILE A 687 8.91 8.23 34.60
N LEU A 688 8.70 9.56 34.63
CA LEU A 688 8.28 10.33 33.45
C LEU A 688 9.28 10.19 32.29
N ASN A 689 10.58 10.36 32.55
CA ASN A 689 11.62 10.21 31.53
C ASN A 689 11.69 8.77 31.01
N HIS A 690 11.55 7.76 31.89
CA HIS A 690 11.55 6.36 31.50
C HIS A 690 10.34 5.97 30.62
N VAL A 691 9.13 6.30 31.07
CA VAL A 691 7.90 5.99 30.34
C VAL A 691 7.87 6.71 28.99
N PHE A 692 8.19 8.00 28.99
CA PHE A 692 8.19 8.78 27.77
C PHE A 692 9.31 8.38 26.80
N GLY A 693 10.53 8.19 27.29
CA GLY A 693 11.66 7.73 26.51
C GLY A 693 11.42 6.35 25.88
N THR A 694 10.78 5.43 26.62
CA THR A 694 10.38 4.12 26.08
C THR A 694 9.28 4.27 25.01
N SER A 695 8.31 5.13 25.25
CA SER A 695 7.26 5.44 24.26
C SER A 695 7.83 6.03 22.97
N LEU A 696 8.83 6.90 23.05
CA LEU A 696 9.54 7.45 21.89
C LEU A 696 10.32 6.36 21.14
N LYS A 697 10.89 5.38 21.82
CA LYS A 697 11.53 4.22 21.17
C LYS A 697 10.54 3.39 20.36
N LEU A 698 9.34 3.14 20.92
CA LEU A 698 8.28 2.41 20.24
C LEU A 698 7.74 3.17 19.03
N LEU A 699 7.64 4.51 19.13
CA LEU A 699 7.13 5.38 18.08
C LEU A 699 8.17 5.68 16.99
N HIS A 700 9.47 5.58 17.30
CA HIS A 700 10.56 5.99 16.40
C HIS A 700 10.51 5.35 15.00
N PRO A 701 10.21 4.07 14.80
CA PRO A 701 10.07 3.50 13.46
C PRO A 701 9.01 4.22 12.61
N PHE A 702 7.96 4.72 13.22
CA PHE A 702 6.83 5.37 12.56
C PHE A 702 7.04 6.87 12.33
N MET A 703 7.54 7.57 13.35
CA MET A 703 7.77 9.02 13.38
C MET A 703 9.22 9.33 13.80
N PRO A 704 10.20 9.09 12.91
CA PRO A 704 11.60 9.07 13.30
C PRO A 704 12.18 10.45 13.70
N PHE A 705 11.68 11.53 13.12
CA PHE A 705 12.29 12.84 13.28
C PHE A 705 11.91 13.48 14.63
N VAL A 706 10.63 13.66 14.91
CA VAL A 706 10.16 14.27 16.15
C VAL A 706 10.60 13.46 17.37
N THR A 707 10.60 12.13 17.26
CA THR A 707 11.04 11.26 18.33
C THR A 707 12.53 11.41 18.63
N SER A 708 13.37 11.54 17.60
CA SER A 708 14.81 11.72 17.76
C SER A 708 15.15 13.10 18.33
N GLU A 709 14.54 14.16 17.80
CA GLU A 709 14.77 15.52 18.30
C GLU A 709 14.42 15.65 19.79
N ILE A 710 13.30 15.04 20.21
CA ILE A 710 12.88 15.04 21.60
C ILE A 710 13.79 14.16 22.46
N TYR A 711 14.08 12.93 22.01
CA TYR A 711 14.89 11.97 22.78
C TYR A 711 16.28 12.51 23.12
N ASP A 712 16.85 13.30 22.21
CA ASP A 712 18.16 13.94 22.42
C ASP A 712 18.17 14.95 23.57
N LYS A 713 17.02 15.52 23.95
CA LYS A 713 16.85 16.52 25.02
C LYS A 713 16.43 15.90 26.37
N LEU A 714 15.97 14.65 26.38
CA LEU A 714 15.61 13.95 27.62
C LEU A 714 16.86 13.53 28.43
N VAL A 715 16.63 13.11 29.66
CA VAL A 715 17.66 12.45 30.48
C VAL A 715 18.05 11.14 29.81
N LYS A 716 19.28 11.04 29.35
CA LYS A 716 19.82 9.84 28.73
C LYS A 716 20.47 8.93 29.78
N TYR A 717 19.91 7.74 29.97
CA TYR A 717 20.52 6.65 30.73
C TYR A 717 21.55 5.87 29.91
N ASN A 718 21.52 6.04 28.56
CA ASN A 718 22.43 5.49 27.58
C ASN A 718 22.77 6.57 26.57
N GLU A 719 24.03 6.68 26.17
CA GLU A 719 24.53 7.73 25.27
C GLU A 719 24.19 7.51 23.79
N ALA A 720 23.61 6.36 23.42
CA ALA A 720 23.27 6.07 22.03
C ALA A 720 22.14 6.95 21.48
N ASP A 721 22.29 7.42 20.25
CA ASP A 721 21.20 8.09 19.51
C ASP A 721 20.01 7.16 19.34
N LEU A 722 18.79 7.71 19.28
CA LEU A 722 17.55 6.92 19.28
C LEU A 722 17.51 5.87 18.15
N ILE A 723 17.94 6.21 16.96
CA ILE A 723 17.92 5.34 15.76
C ILE A 723 18.76 4.06 15.93
N VAL A 724 19.78 4.07 16.80
CA VAL A 724 20.65 2.92 17.11
C VAL A 724 20.50 2.45 18.55
N SER A 725 19.53 3.01 19.29
CA SER A 725 19.20 2.55 20.64
C SER A 725 18.56 1.16 20.61
N LYS A 726 18.68 0.43 21.72
CA LYS A 726 18.07 -0.90 21.82
C LYS A 726 16.54 -0.82 21.89
N TRP A 727 15.89 -1.72 21.16
CA TRP A 727 14.43 -1.92 21.27
C TRP A 727 14.03 -2.29 22.70
N PRO A 728 12.94 -1.73 23.23
CA PRO A 728 12.47 -2.04 24.57
C PRO A 728 12.11 -3.52 24.70
N THR A 729 12.41 -4.10 25.87
CA THR A 729 12.06 -5.49 26.18
C THR A 729 11.13 -5.55 27.38
N ILE A 730 10.26 -6.55 27.43
CA ILE A 730 9.35 -6.79 28.55
C ILE A 730 10.14 -7.16 29.80
N ARG A 731 9.62 -6.78 30.94
CA ARG A 731 10.12 -7.18 32.27
C ARG A 731 9.36 -8.41 32.74
N GLU A 732 10.04 -9.51 32.96
CA GLU A 732 9.38 -10.81 33.22
C GLU A 732 8.76 -10.94 34.63
N LYS A 733 9.00 -10.03 35.60
CA LYS A 733 8.73 -10.32 37.01
C LYS A 733 7.69 -9.45 37.75
N PHE A 734 7.13 -8.41 37.17
CA PHE A 734 6.15 -7.59 37.87
C PHE A 734 4.95 -7.27 36.99
N ALA A 735 3.87 -8.02 37.21
CA ALA A 735 2.55 -7.63 36.74
C ALA A 735 1.89 -6.85 37.87
N PHE A 736 1.66 -5.54 37.72
CA PHE A 736 0.87 -4.71 38.62
C PHE A 736 -0.60 -4.69 38.16
N ASP A 737 -1.16 -5.89 37.89
CA ASP A 737 -2.49 -6.00 37.31
C ASP A 737 -3.59 -5.55 38.26
N ASP A 738 -3.42 -5.78 39.57
CA ASP A 738 -4.38 -5.34 40.59
C ASP A 738 -4.39 -3.84 40.74
N GLU A 739 -3.20 -3.19 40.76
CA GLU A 739 -3.07 -1.74 40.78
C GLU A 739 -3.59 -1.11 39.47
N GLU A 740 -3.34 -1.73 38.31
CA GLU A 740 -3.90 -1.27 37.04
C GLU A 740 -5.43 -1.29 37.06
N GLN A 741 -6.05 -2.40 37.48
CA GLN A 741 -7.50 -2.50 37.59
C GLN A 741 -8.09 -1.46 38.54
N THR A 742 -7.43 -1.20 39.66
CA THR A 742 -7.87 -0.21 40.66
C THR A 742 -7.80 1.20 40.08
N VAL A 743 -6.68 1.58 39.47
CA VAL A 743 -6.54 2.92 38.86
C VAL A 743 -7.53 3.12 37.71
N GLU A 744 -7.79 2.10 36.88
CA GLU A 744 -8.81 2.21 35.83
C GLU A 744 -10.21 2.47 36.43
N LYS A 745 -10.60 1.80 37.51
CA LYS A 745 -11.87 2.11 38.20
C LYS A 745 -11.92 3.52 38.76
N ILE A 746 -10.81 3.99 39.32
CA ILE A 746 -10.71 5.39 39.82
C ILE A 746 -10.83 6.38 38.67
N LYS A 747 -10.21 6.11 37.51
CA LYS A 747 -10.33 6.93 36.29
C LYS A 747 -11.79 7.00 35.81
N GLU A 748 -12.48 5.87 35.83
CA GLU A 748 -13.90 5.84 35.47
C GLU A 748 -14.74 6.70 36.42
N ILE A 749 -14.49 6.59 37.74
CA ILE A 749 -15.20 7.41 38.75
C ILE A 749 -14.91 8.90 38.54
N ILE A 750 -13.65 9.29 38.34
CA ILE A 750 -13.26 10.68 38.04
C ILE A 750 -13.94 11.18 36.76
N THR A 751 -14.02 10.34 35.75
CA THR A 751 -14.71 10.68 34.48
C THR A 751 -16.19 10.93 34.72
N GLU A 752 -16.85 10.09 35.50
CA GLU A 752 -18.27 10.28 35.87
C GLU A 752 -18.47 11.53 36.74
N ILE A 753 -17.57 11.82 37.70
CA ILE A 753 -17.60 13.10 38.43
C ILE A 753 -17.60 14.28 37.45
N ARG A 754 -16.70 14.26 36.45
CA ARG A 754 -16.59 15.33 35.47
C ARG A 754 -17.86 15.44 34.61
N ASN A 755 -18.43 14.31 34.19
CA ASN A 755 -19.67 14.24 33.42
C ASN A 755 -20.84 14.82 34.20
N VAL A 756 -21.00 14.41 35.47
CA VAL A 756 -22.05 14.93 36.36
C VAL A 756 -21.90 16.44 36.54
N ARG A 757 -20.68 16.90 36.83
CA ARG A 757 -20.41 18.36 37.02
C ARG A 757 -20.68 19.13 35.73
N ALA A 758 -20.31 18.60 34.55
CA ALA A 758 -20.59 19.24 33.26
C ALA A 758 -22.11 19.33 32.98
N ASN A 759 -22.84 18.23 33.22
CA ASN A 759 -24.29 18.17 33.03
C ASN A 759 -25.05 19.12 33.94
N MET A 760 -24.51 19.37 35.14
CA MET A 760 -25.10 20.30 36.12
C MET A 760 -24.54 21.71 36.01
N ASN A 761 -23.64 21.99 35.03
CA ASN A 761 -22.94 23.28 34.87
C ASN A 761 -22.23 23.77 36.13
N ILE A 762 -21.66 22.85 36.94
CA ILE A 762 -20.95 23.19 38.17
C ILE A 762 -19.61 23.86 37.87
N HIS A 763 -19.38 25.06 38.40
CA HIS A 763 -18.13 25.77 38.14
C HIS A 763 -16.92 25.00 38.72
N PRO A 764 -15.78 24.94 38.05
CA PRO A 764 -14.59 24.19 38.52
C PRO A 764 -14.06 24.59 39.89
N SER A 765 -14.29 25.85 40.33
CA SER A 765 -13.87 26.29 41.66
C SER A 765 -14.68 25.73 42.83
N LYS A 766 -15.89 25.20 42.54
CA LYS A 766 -16.72 24.53 43.55
C LYS A 766 -16.16 23.15 43.80
N LYS A 767 -15.75 22.86 45.02
CA LYS A 767 -15.24 21.57 45.49
C LYS A 767 -16.26 20.94 46.43
N SER A 768 -16.31 19.59 46.43
CA SER A 768 -17.15 18.85 47.36
C SER A 768 -16.37 17.80 48.12
N GLU A 769 -16.92 17.37 49.23
CA GLU A 769 -16.47 16.16 49.88
C GLU A 769 -16.73 14.95 48.98
N LEU A 770 -15.74 14.04 48.88
CA LEU A 770 -15.83 12.77 48.15
C LEU A 770 -15.93 11.63 49.14
N ILE A 771 -17.14 11.06 49.28
CA ILE A 771 -17.41 9.99 50.25
C ILE A 771 -17.43 8.67 49.52
N PHE A 772 -16.37 7.88 49.70
CA PHE A 772 -16.26 6.53 49.13
C PHE A 772 -16.82 5.49 50.08
N VAL A 773 -17.71 4.63 49.61
CA VAL A 773 -18.21 3.47 50.34
C VAL A 773 -17.64 2.23 49.67
N THR A 774 -16.74 1.52 50.34
CA THR A 774 -16.10 0.31 49.85
C THR A 774 -15.62 -0.58 50.98
N LYS A 775 -15.61 -1.89 50.73
CA LYS A 775 -15.05 -2.88 51.69
C LYS A 775 -13.70 -3.43 51.22
N LYS A 776 -13.32 -3.14 49.98
CA LYS A 776 -12.19 -3.81 49.30
C LYS A 776 -11.06 -2.83 48.94
N TYR A 777 -11.37 -1.58 48.60
CA TYR A 777 -10.41 -0.64 47.97
C TYR A 777 -10.02 0.52 48.89
N GLU A 778 -10.10 0.36 50.24
CA GLU A 778 -9.84 1.42 51.23
C GLU A 778 -8.39 1.94 51.11
N ASN A 779 -7.41 1.04 51.09
CA ASN A 779 -6.00 1.41 51.03
C ASN A 779 -5.62 2.09 49.74
N GLU A 780 -6.10 1.53 48.61
CA GLU A 780 -5.81 2.04 47.27
C GLU A 780 -6.41 3.42 47.03
N ILE A 781 -7.60 3.72 47.56
CA ILE A 781 -8.21 5.04 47.50
C ILE A 781 -7.37 6.04 48.31
N TRP A 782 -6.84 5.61 49.46
CA TRP A 782 -5.97 6.47 50.27
C TRP A 782 -4.60 6.69 49.58
N GLU A 783 -4.03 5.71 48.92
CA GLU A 783 -2.82 5.88 48.10
C GLU A 783 -3.06 6.84 46.94
N ALA A 784 -4.23 6.76 46.30
CA ALA A 784 -4.64 7.61 45.16
C ALA A 784 -5.17 8.97 45.53
N LYS A 785 -5.24 9.30 46.83
CA LYS A 785 -5.90 10.50 47.42
C LYS A 785 -5.56 11.77 46.64
N ASP A 786 -4.29 12.04 46.42
CA ASP A 786 -3.83 13.33 45.90
C ASP A 786 -4.33 13.61 44.47
N PHE A 787 -4.27 12.64 43.59
CA PHE A 787 -4.78 12.81 42.23
C PHE A 787 -6.31 12.69 42.15
N ILE A 788 -6.97 11.91 43.04
CA ILE A 788 -8.42 11.88 43.13
C ILE A 788 -8.97 13.26 43.52
N LEU A 789 -8.42 13.88 44.53
CA LEU A 789 -8.82 15.24 44.99
C LEU A 789 -8.62 16.26 43.86
N LYS A 790 -7.49 16.18 43.17
CA LYS A 790 -7.17 17.13 42.09
C LYS A 790 -8.04 16.94 40.86
N LEU A 791 -8.13 15.71 40.35
CA LEU A 791 -8.80 15.43 39.07
C LEU A 791 -10.32 15.28 39.21
N GLY A 792 -10.80 14.89 40.43
CA GLY A 792 -12.20 14.82 40.79
C GLY A 792 -12.75 16.13 41.35
N LEU A 793 -11.89 17.18 41.50
CA LEU A 793 -12.27 18.50 42.08
C LEU A 793 -12.87 18.33 43.46
N GLY A 794 -12.28 17.43 44.29
CA GLY A 794 -12.66 17.17 45.69
C GLY A 794 -11.98 18.15 46.67
N GLU A 795 -12.61 18.44 47.82
CA GLU A 795 -12.02 19.14 48.93
C GLU A 795 -11.33 18.17 49.90
N LYS A 796 -12.05 17.10 50.24
CA LYS A 796 -11.52 16.02 51.07
C LYS A 796 -12.08 14.65 50.65
N ILE A 797 -11.42 13.59 51.07
CA ILE A 797 -11.87 12.20 50.88
C ILE A 797 -12.29 11.64 52.22
N VAL A 798 -13.42 10.96 52.22
CA VAL A 798 -13.87 10.10 53.30
C VAL A 798 -14.03 8.67 52.77
N VAL A 799 -13.48 7.68 53.44
CA VAL A 799 -13.66 6.29 53.06
C VAL A 799 -14.35 5.53 54.18
N GLN A 800 -15.46 4.88 53.89
CA GLN A 800 -16.26 4.16 54.89
C GLN A 800 -16.81 2.85 54.36
N LYS A 801 -17.28 1.97 55.25
CA LYS A 801 -17.72 0.60 54.86
C LYS A 801 -19.21 0.47 54.61
N ASP A 802 -19.99 1.48 54.99
CA ASP A 802 -21.43 1.54 54.85
C ASP A 802 -21.89 2.97 54.50
N LYS A 803 -23.22 3.18 54.35
CA LYS A 803 -23.80 4.46 53.93
C LYS A 803 -24.17 5.37 55.12
N ALA A 804 -23.67 5.10 56.31
CA ALA A 804 -23.99 5.90 57.51
C ALA A 804 -23.54 7.34 57.36
N GLY A 805 -24.42 8.31 57.64
CA GLY A 805 -24.14 9.73 57.60
C GLY A 805 -24.05 10.39 56.23
N ILE A 806 -24.36 9.67 55.12
CA ILE A 806 -24.45 10.24 53.80
C ILE A 806 -25.75 11.00 53.62
N PRO A 807 -25.76 12.27 53.17
CA PRO A 807 -26.97 13.04 52.90
C PRO A 807 -27.86 12.33 51.86
N GLU A 808 -29.19 12.37 52.10
CA GLU A 808 -30.16 11.73 51.17
C GLU A 808 -30.14 12.35 49.74
N ASN A 809 -29.73 13.61 49.62
CA ASN A 809 -29.63 14.38 48.40
C ASN A 809 -28.23 14.28 47.75
N ALA A 810 -27.33 13.44 48.28
CA ALA A 810 -25.99 13.29 47.68
C ALA A 810 -26.08 12.65 46.30
N ILE A 811 -25.26 13.17 45.36
CA ILE A 811 -25.09 12.56 44.02
C ILE A 811 -24.32 11.25 44.20
N SER A 812 -24.83 10.16 43.67
CA SER A 812 -24.20 8.87 43.74
C SER A 812 -23.63 8.41 42.41
N ILE A 813 -22.39 7.86 42.43
CA ILE A 813 -21.74 7.18 41.30
C ILE A 813 -21.40 5.77 41.75
N LEU A 814 -21.90 4.78 41.04
CA LEU A 814 -21.79 3.37 41.36
C LEU A 814 -20.89 2.66 40.36
N LYS A 815 -19.82 2.02 40.86
CA LYS A 815 -18.94 1.15 40.10
C LYS A 815 -18.64 -0.11 40.93
N ASP A 816 -18.37 -1.21 40.28
CA ASP A 816 -18.14 -2.52 40.89
C ASP A 816 -17.20 -2.45 42.11
N GLY A 817 -17.79 -2.56 43.33
CA GLY A 817 -17.10 -2.56 44.59
C GLY A 817 -16.75 -1.19 45.17
N ILE A 818 -17.10 -0.09 44.49
CA ILE A 818 -16.92 1.28 44.95
C ILE A 818 -18.19 2.07 44.69
N GLU A 819 -18.72 2.74 45.73
CA GLU A 819 -19.77 3.73 45.58
C GLU A 819 -19.19 5.08 45.98
N LEU A 820 -19.37 6.10 45.17
CA LEU A 820 -18.97 7.48 45.51
C LEU A 820 -20.22 8.33 45.74
N TYR A 821 -20.20 9.13 46.79
CA TYR A 821 -21.22 10.10 47.10
C TYR A 821 -20.62 11.49 47.19
N MET A 822 -21.32 12.50 46.61
CA MET A 822 -20.96 13.92 46.65
C MET A 822 -22.16 14.69 47.21
N PRO A 823 -22.05 15.36 48.38
CA PRO A 823 -23.11 16.22 48.88
C PRO A 823 -23.50 17.31 47.85
N LEU A 824 -24.79 17.44 47.56
CA LEU A 824 -25.29 18.38 46.54
C LEU A 824 -25.11 19.85 47.03
N GLU A 825 -25.23 20.07 48.31
CA GLU A 825 -25.12 21.37 48.95
C GLU A 825 -23.74 22.05 48.77
N ASP A 826 -22.69 21.24 48.62
CA ASP A 826 -21.32 21.70 48.33
C ASP A 826 -21.17 22.20 46.89
N LEU A 827 -21.97 21.69 46.01
CA LEU A 827 -21.78 21.83 44.55
C LEU A 827 -22.66 22.91 43.91
N VAL A 828 -23.88 23.09 44.48
CA VAL A 828 -24.90 23.92 43.87
C VAL A 828 -25.51 24.84 44.92
N ASP A 829 -25.72 26.13 44.61
CA ASP A 829 -26.61 26.97 45.34
C ASP A 829 -28.05 26.47 45.09
N MET A 830 -28.66 25.86 46.11
CA MET A 830 -29.98 25.21 45.97
C MET A 830 -31.07 26.16 45.52
N GLU A 831 -31.00 27.47 45.91
CA GLU A 831 -31.98 28.47 45.43
C GLU A 831 -31.77 28.82 43.95
N GLU A 832 -30.53 28.97 43.55
CA GLU A 832 -30.14 29.32 42.18
C GLU A 832 -30.42 28.12 41.22
N GLU A 833 -30.10 26.91 41.67
CA GLU A 833 -30.41 25.68 40.88
C GLU A 833 -31.89 25.43 40.75
N ARG A 834 -32.67 25.61 41.80
CA ARG A 834 -34.11 25.51 41.74
C ARG A 834 -34.70 26.49 40.74
N LYS A 835 -34.25 27.74 40.77
CA LYS A 835 -34.67 28.75 39.82
C LYS A 835 -34.30 28.37 38.38
N ARG A 836 -33.08 27.87 38.16
CA ARG A 836 -32.64 27.38 36.87
C ARG A 836 -33.47 26.21 36.36
N LEU A 837 -33.76 25.22 37.21
CA LEU A 837 -34.59 24.09 36.88
C LEU A 837 -36.03 24.47 36.56
N GLU A 838 -36.58 25.51 37.25
CA GLU A 838 -37.91 26.05 36.93
C GLU A 838 -37.92 26.81 35.60
N GLU A 839 -36.87 27.54 35.26
CA GLU A 839 -36.67 28.17 33.94
C GLU A 839 -36.55 27.11 32.83
N GLU A 840 -35.73 26.07 33.04
CA GLU A 840 -35.54 24.96 32.10
C GLU A 840 -36.82 24.16 31.91
N LYS A 841 -37.57 23.89 32.96
CA LYS A 841 -38.90 23.27 32.91
C LYS A 841 -39.84 24.08 32.01
N THR A 842 -39.94 25.38 32.25
CA THR A 842 -40.76 26.29 31.47
C THR A 842 -40.38 26.31 29.99
N ARG A 843 -39.09 26.29 29.70
CA ARG A 843 -38.54 26.18 28.34
C ARG A 843 -38.94 24.86 27.67
N LEU A 844 -38.75 23.74 28.35
CA LEU A 844 -39.05 22.41 27.84
C LEU A 844 -40.57 22.20 27.67
N GLU A 845 -41.40 22.71 28.56
CA GLU A 845 -42.88 22.71 28.42
C GLU A 845 -43.32 23.48 27.18
N SER A 846 -42.66 24.63 26.90
CA SER A 846 -42.89 25.41 25.67
C SER A 846 -42.49 24.65 24.40
N GLU A 847 -41.34 23.98 24.42
CA GLU A 847 -40.88 23.18 23.26
C GLU A 847 -41.75 21.93 23.04
N VAL A 848 -42.18 21.22 24.09
CA VAL A 848 -43.14 20.13 24.01
C VAL A 848 -44.43 20.62 23.36
N ALA A 849 -45.02 21.71 23.89
CA ALA A 849 -46.24 22.30 23.36
C ALA A 849 -46.11 22.75 21.88
N ARG A 850 -44.94 23.30 21.53
CA ARG A 850 -44.62 23.67 20.12
C ARG A 850 -44.60 22.43 19.21
N CYS A 851 -43.90 21.38 19.58
CA CYS A 851 -43.85 20.12 18.80
C CYS A 851 -45.23 19.46 18.70
N GLU A 852 -46.01 19.40 19.80
CA GLU A 852 -47.37 18.85 19.81
C GLU A 852 -48.31 19.66 18.91
N LYS A 853 -48.25 20.99 18.96
CA LYS A 853 -49.00 21.87 18.08
C LYS A 853 -48.62 21.70 16.61
N MET A 854 -47.36 21.47 16.32
CA MET A 854 -46.90 21.27 14.96
C MET A 854 -47.34 19.91 14.42
N LEU A 855 -47.28 18.84 15.24
CA LEU A 855 -47.72 17.51 14.89
C LEU A 855 -49.25 17.32 14.87
N SER A 856 -50.00 18.20 15.56
CA SER A 856 -51.46 18.25 15.48
C SER A 856 -52.03 19.12 14.36
N ASN A 857 -51.18 19.86 13.64
CA ASN A 857 -51.58 20.69 12.53
C ASN A 857 -51.75 19.86 11.25
N PRO A 858 -53.00 19.69 10.72
CA PRO A 858 -53.26 18.92 9.50
C PRO A 858 -52.52 19.49 8.27
N GLY A 859 -52.25 20.79 8.25
CA GLY A 859 -51.50 21.45 7.17
C GLY A 859 -50.01 21.06 7.14
N PHE A 860 -49.40 20.72 8.28
CA PHE A 860 -48.07 20.21 8.38
C PHE A 860 -48.01 18.72 8.11
N VAL A 861 -48.80 17.93 8.78
CA VAL A 861 -48.81 16.45 8.72
C VAL A 861 -49.11 15.93 7.31
N ASN A 862 -50.00 16.63 6.57
CA ASN A 862 -50.39 16.19 5.23
C ASN A 862 -49.54 16.74 4.09
N LYS A 863 -48.66 17.73 4.34
CA LYS A 863 -47.84 18.41 3.30
C LYS A 863 -46.33 18.30 3.51
N ALA A 864 -45.85 18.01 4.72
CA ALA A 864 -44.43 17.87 5.01
C ALA A 864 -43.91 16.49 4.58
N PRO A 865 -42.64 16.40 4.13
CA PRO A 865 -41.97 15.12 3.88
C PRO A 865 -41.98 14.23 5.13
N GLU A 866 -42.16 12.94 4.96
CA GLU A 866 -42.26 11.94 6.05
C GLU A 866 -41.05 12.00 7.00
N LYS A 867 -39.87 12.26 6.45
CA LYS A 867 -38.62 12.46 7.21
C LYS A 867 -38.72 13.65 8.20
N LYS A 868 -39.33 14.75 7.80
CA LYS A 868 -39.51 15.92 8.69
C LYS A 868 -40.55 15.68 9.79
N ILE A 869 -41.59 14.90 9.49
CA ILE A 869 -42.59 14.52 10.50
C ILE A 869 -41.94 13.61 11.54
N GLN A 870 -41.06 12.67 11.10
CA GLN A 870 -40.34 11.79 12.02
C GLN A 870 -39.34 12.58 12.88
N GLU A 871 -38.58 13.49 12.31
CA GLU A 871 -37.66 14.37 13.05
C GLU A 871 -38.38 15.18 14.16
N GLU A 872 -39.59 15.66 13.90
CA GLU A 872 -40.39 16.40 14.94
C GLU A 872 -40.98 15.46 16.00
N LYS A 873 -41.30 14.20 15.65
CA LYS A 873 -41.70 13.18 16.64
C LYS A 873 -40.53 12.82 17.56
N ASP A 874 -39.36 12.60 17.00
CA ASP A 874 -38.16 12.27 17.76
C ASP A 874 -37.75 13.41 18.72
N LYS A 875 -37.91 14.66 18.28
CA LYS A 875 -37.72 15.85 19.12
C LYS A 875 -38.72 15.90 20.26
N LEU A 876 -39.99 15.64 19.98
CA LEU A 876 -41.04 15.63 20.99
C LEU A 876 -40.75 14.57 22.08
N GLU A 877 -40.40 13.37 21.69
CA GLU A 877 -40.04 12.29 22.63
C GLU A 877 -38.82 12.68 23.47
N LYS A 878 -37.77 13.23 22.82
CA LYS A 878 -36.58 13.74 23.51
C LYS A 878 -36.93 14.85 24.52
N TYR A 879 -37.74 15.85 24.15
CA TYR A 879 -38.09 16.92 25.04
C TYR A 879 -38.99 16.45 26.21
N LYS A 880 -39.86 15.46 25.99
CA LYS A 880 -40.66 14.84 27.06
C LYS A 880 -39.78 14.08 28.05
N ASP A 881 -38.77 13.34 27.58
CA ASP A 881 -37.80 12.65 28.44
C ASP A 881 -36.97 13.65 29.27
N MET A 882 -36.50 14.73 28.63
CA MET A 882 -35.77 15.79 29.31
C MET A 882 -36.66 16.48 30.35
N LEU A 883 -37.92 16.78 30.04
CA LEU A 883 -38.86 17.42 30.94
C LEU A 883 -39.16 16.52 32.17
N ALA A 884 -39.31 15.21 31.94
CA ALA A 884 -39.55 14.25 33.03
C ALA A 884 -38.39 14.25 34.02
N LYS A 885 -37.14 14.24 33.51
CA LYS A 885 -35.89 14.32 34.32
C LYS A 885 -35.79 15.65 35.11
N VAL A 886 -36.15 16.78 34.51
CA VAL A 886 -36.17 18.07 35.19
C VAL A 886 -37.21 18.13 36.29
N VAL A 887 -38.41 17.59 36.05
CA VAL A 887 -39.49 17.52 37.03
C VAL A 887 -39.13 16.59 38.21
N GLU A 888 -38.45 15.49 37.95
CA GLU A 888 -37.96 14.57 38.98
C GLU A 888 -36.91 15.28 39.89
N ARG A 889 -36.02 16.10 39.29
CA ARG A 889 -35.01 16.87 40.04
C ARG A 889 -35.58 18.07 40.85
N LEU A 890 -36.75 18.56 40.49
CA LEU A 890 -37.49 19.61 41.22
C LEU A 890 -38.30 19.11 42.42
N LYS A 891 -38.53 17.78 42.49
CA LYS A 891 -39.18 17.13 43.65
C LYS A 891 -38.16 16.96 44.78
#